data_dda2960214e9f1193433bc149ef0c800
#
_entry.id   dda2960214e9f1193433bc149ef0c800
#
_cell.length_a   1.000
_cell.length_b   1.000
_cell.length_c   1.000
_cell.angle_alpha   90.00
_cell.angle_beta   90.00
_cell.angle_gamma   90.00
#
_symmetry.space_group_name_H-M   'P 1'
#
loop_
_entity.id
_entity.type
_entity.pdbx_description
1 polymer ?
#
loop_
_entity_poly.entity_id
_entity_poly.type
_entity_poly.pdbx_seq_one_letter_code
_entity_poly.pdbx_strand_id
1 'polypeptide(L)'
;MKKVLLLAAALLLGLSAVAAENFKVNASNRGLKIFTDKFDISILSQVICHSPDWRHNKFYTVRDGLDCKNAEDGSSAEMIQTKLFDDFLLTNYRAEVDGDSVIITMSCERLCNIEVSAEHTIMMAPEYMLAGANFTAKLSNGKTVTGTIPAEFPGSDVHNYFYDAVKAEFTSSFGTMTIEVIDGHPFTLGDRRFTRFEGHTGFWFGYDQPLEVNVPVSSKFRISFASSDDLVIAPIRATSVSKPVTVNKEAKLVTAPVATERRMIPMPKQLKYLDGAYELTPKSAVSIYLSDEFDAEEFDRLTRAADRLLNEQSDIGVKLNGGKNADIVIRVGSALGRVDNPEGYTLDITDSGVSIISRSPRGAFYALQTLRNLFDPQARAFRHAQVVDYPDLELRAAMFLIDDYSTVFHKDMIELMLAPLKYNHIVMECEYAKWDTTEGLHQPNAISKEQIKELLEIAADNYMDVTPLFQTFGHCEWMFVDGKNLDMAEDPDFPYAYNIAHPDLYPWMDRILDEVIETFNNPEYLHIGHDEVYFFADQKFPNRPENIAKGVKEMVYEDVMHYYNYAKERDIRIMMWHDMFVTRAECPENGFGGEPFFVAELRPRLPKDIIMVDWRYAGNYKEYQDVKIFREEGFDVIGGTWFERGNIENLTKEVKKYGGMGMLQTIWNGYFGNRVVLYDGFNQIQPYVRTGAWAWNAADEANTYDAYEVAAEMWEPIKELPAGAGFTVDLNDVANISLGGEGHPFLFGSNFDIGNILQPGIMQVGQVKFDIPAIDGAPAAIALQSRRNHEAPAQVNIPLNNVAFKRMFFLHGAFIESSLARLRPIASLTVTYTDGSKVTGPIDYYGDILSFVEEYNHQISPINTLKLGDGAKIGYMTWENPHPDKKVKKLTISTVPPTYAYYLFGISIQK
;
A
#
# COMPACT_ATOMS: atom_id res chain seq x y z
N MET A 1 15.58 -72.70 -3.13
CA MET A 1 16.37 -71.50 -3.46
C MET A 1 15.90 -70.72 -4.68
N LYS A 2 15.31 -71.35 -5.72
CA LYS A 2 14.78 -70.52 -6.89
C LYS A 2 13.49 -69.81 -6.63
N LYS A 3 12.67 -70.15 -5.61
CA LYS A 3 11.45 -69.36 -5.29
C LYS A 3 11.70 -68.16 -4.36
N VAL A 4 12.83 -68.11 -3.68
CA VAL A 4 13.21 -66.97 -2.82
C VAL A 4 13.92 -65.87 -3.63
N LEU A 5 14.58 -66.27 -4.73
CA LEU A 5 15.17 -65.29 -5.66
C LEU A 5 14.14 -64.60 -6.54
N LEU A 6 12.97 -65.20 -6.79
CA LEU A 6 11.90 -64.55 -7.54
C LEU A 6 11.05 -63.56 -6.71
N LEU A 7 10.97 -63.80 -5.37
CA LEU A 7 10.31 -62.83 -4.48
C LEU A 7 11.21 -61.61 -4.17
N ALA A 8 12.53 -61.77 -4.17
CA ALA A 8 13.47 -60.67 -4.02
C ALA A 8 13.60 -59.82 -5.28
N ALA A 9 13.41 -60.42 -6.47
CA ALA A 9 13.37 -59.67 -7.73
C ALA A 9 12.03 -58.94 -7.93
N ALA A 10 10.92 -59.45 -7.32
CA ALA A 10 9.62 -58.77 -7.37
C ALA A 10 9.48 -57.65 -6.36
N LEU A 11 10.29 -57.65 -5.28
CA LEU A 11 10.37 -56.56 -4.31
C LEU A 11 11.36 -55.44 -4.73
N LEU A 12 12.19 -55.70 -5.76
CA LEU A 12 13.11 -54.69 -6.34
C LEU A 12 12.56 -54.04 -7.60
N LEU A 13 11.39 -54.48 -8.09
CA LEU A 13 10.68 -53.89 -9.26
C LEU A 13 9.44 -53.12 -8.86
N GLY A 14 9.23 -52.84 -7.58
CA GLY A 14 8.14 -52.04 -7.03
C GLY A 14 8.56 -50.66 -6.59
N LEU A 15 9.76 -50.17 -6.92
CA LEU A 15 10.07 -48.80 -6.93
C LEU A 15 9.51 -48.24 -8.25
N SER A 16 8.27 -47.72 -8.22
CA SER A 16 7.78 -46.85 -9.25
C SER A 16 8.87 -45.81 -9.46
N ALA A 17 9.35 -45.65 -10.69
CA ALA A 17 10.22 -44.58 -11.06
C ALA A 17 9.39 -43.29 -10.86
N VAL A 18 9.65 -42.60 -9.74
CA VAL A 18 9.09 -41.24 -9.55
C VAL A 18 9.55 -40.43 -10.75
N ALA A 19 8.61 -39.93 -11.51
CA ALA A 19 8.94 -39.16 -12.69
C ALA A 19 9.70 -37.89 -12.25
N ALA A 20 10.90 -37.72 -12.80
CA ALA A 20 11.67 -36.50 -12.59
C ALA A 20 10.87 -35.28 -13.04
N GLU A 21 10.84 -34.24 -12.22
CA GLU A 21 10.14 -32.99 -12.55
C GLU A 21 10.91 -32.18 -13.59
N ASN A 22 10.20 -31.62 -14.55
CA ASN A 22 10.80 -30.69 -15.51
C ASN A 22 10.86 -29.30 -14.89
N PHE A 23 12.00 -28.91 -14.37
CA PHE A 23 12.20 -27.59 -13.80
C PHE A 23 12.39 -26.53 -14.87
N LYS A 24 11.85 -25.36 -14.56
CA LYS A 24 12.16 -24.09 -15.21
C LYS A 24 12.41 -23.03 -14.17
N VAL A 25 13.23 -22.06 -14.55
CA VAL A 25 13.54 -20.91 -13.69
C VAL A 25 13.29 -19.60 -14.44
N ASN A 26 12.87 -18.59 -13.72
CA ASN A 26 12.61 -17.25 -14.26
C ASN A 26 12.99 -16.19 -13.24
N ALA A 27 13.64 -15.12 -13.72
CA ALA A 27 13.90 -13.91 -12.95
C ALA A 27 13.03 -12.78 -13.46
N SER A 28 12.46 -12.00 -12.55
CA SER A 28 11.68 -10.81 -12.85
C SER A 28 11.93 -9.77 -11.76
N ASN A 29 11.39 -8.58 -11.95
CA ASN A 29 11.33 -7.55 -10.90
C ASN A 29 10.59 -8.00 -9.63
N ARG A 30 10.06 -9.21 -9.61
CA ARG A 30 9.36 -9.87 -8.48
C ARG A 30 10.16 -11.02 -7.87
N GLY A 31 11.40 -11.19 -8.28
CA GLY A 31 12.31 -12.21 -7.76
C GLY A 31 12.55 -13.37 -8.70
N LEU A 32 13.33 -14.33 -8.22
CA LEU A 32 13.56 -15.61 -8.88
C LEU A 32 12.41 -16.57 -8.61
N LYS A 33 12.00 -17.31 -9.64
CA LYS A 33 11.04 -18.40 -9.54
C LYS A 33 11.65 -19.71 -9.99
N ILE A 34 11.36 -20.76 -9.25
CA ILE A 34 11.50 -22.14 -9.69
C ILE A 34 10.09 -22.67 -9.91
N PHE A 35 9.83 -23.26 -11.03
CA PHE A 35 8.52 -23.85 -11.31
C PHE A 35 8.63 -25.09 -12.19
N THR A 36 7.61 -25.91 -12.07
CA THR A 36 7.36 -27.06 -12.91
C THR A 36 5.97 -26.93 -13.53
N ASP A 37 5.57 -27.88 -14.32
CA ASP A 37 4.19 -27.94 -14.80
C ASP A 37 3.16 -28.11 -13.67
N LYS A 38 3.61 -28.42 -12.45
CA LYS A 38 2.77 -28.76 -11.31
C LYS A 38 2.76 -27.73 -10.20
N PHE A 39 3.84 -26.99 -9.97
CA PHE A 39 3.98 -26.06 -8.86
C PHE A 39 5.00 -24.96 -9.16
N ASP A 40 4.96 -23.90 -8.40
CA ASP A 40 6.05 -22.93 -8.33
C ASP A 40 6.54 -22.72 -6.89
N ILE A 41 7.79 -22.36 -6.79
CA ILE A 41 8.41 -21.89 -5.56
C ILE A 41 8.96 -20.50 -5.84
N SER A 42 8.55 -19.58 -5.03
CA SER A 42 9.15 -18.26 -5.07
C SER A 42 10.41 -18.25 -4.24
N ILE A 43 11.50 -17.92 -4.90
CA ILE A 43 12.66 -17.41 -4.21
C ILE A 43 12.42 -15.92 -4.09
N LEU A 44 12.08 -15.48 -2.89
CA LEU A 44 11.99 -14.06 -2.67
C LEU A 44 13.40 -13.49 -2.84
N SER A 45 13.48 -12.49 -3.70
CA SER A 45 14.69 -11.68 -3.84
C SER A 45 14.80 -10.67 -2.70
N GLN A 46 14.43 -11.06 -1.52
CA GLN A 46 14.50 -10.19 -0.36
C GLN A 46 15.77 -10.54 0.41
N VAL A 47 16.64 -9.55 0.51
CA VAL A 47 17.73 -9.55 1.48
C VAL A 47 17.34 -8.58 2.57
N ILE A 48 17.38 -9.00 3.80
CA ILE A 48 17.22 -8.12 4.94
C ILE A 48 18.62 -7.78 5.42
N CYS A 49 19.03 -6.52 5.30
CA CYS A 49 20.22 -6.04 5.97
C CYS A 49 19.85 -5.55 7.36
N HIS A 50 20.59 -5.98 8.35
CA HIS A 50 20.35 -5.59 9.72
C HIS A 50 21.69 -5.43 10.47
N SER A 51 21.68 -4.65 11.55
CA SER A 51 22.78 -4.65 12.48
C SER A 51 22.97 -6.06 13.10
N PRO A 52 24.17 -6.41 13.57
CA PRO A 52 24.42 -7.74 14.13
C PRO A 52 23.47 -8.13 15.27
N ASP A 53 22.90 -7.15 15.95
CA ASP A 53 21.95 -7.31 17.07
C ASP A 53 20.48 -7.18 16.68
N TRP A 54 20.16 -7.04 15.41
CA TRP A 54 18.80 -6.89 14.85
C TRP A 54 18.05 -5.64 15.28
N ARG A 55 18.69 -4.65 15.88
CA ARG A 55 18.03 -3.42 16.33
C ARG A 55 17.77 -2.44 15.21
N HIS A 56 18.59 -2.48 14.18
CA HIS A 56 18.44 -1.68 12.98
C HIS A 56 18.21 -2.61 11.81
N ASN A 57 16.98 -2.63 11.31
CA ASN A 57 16.60 -3.46 10.19
C ASN A 57 16.23 -2.58 9.02
N LYS A 58 16.84 -2.81 7.88
CA LYS A 58 16.36 -2.25 6.62
C LYS A 58 15.90 -3.39 5.73
N PHE A 59 14.59 -3.42 5.46
CA PHE A 59 13.97 -4.37 4.56
C PHE A 59 14.16 -3.86 3.13
N TYR A 60 14.64 -4.74 2.29
CA TYR A 60 14.92 -4.41 0.91
C TYR A 60 14.13 -5.34 0.01
N THR A 61 12.96 -4.91 -0.40
CA THR A 61 12.21 -5.56 -1.46
C THR A 61 12.74 -5.08 -2.80
N VAL A 62 13.18 -6.03 -3.57
CA VAL A 62 13.66 -5.81 -4.92
C VAL A 62 12.51 -5.40 -5.82
N ARG A 63 12.41 -4.14 -6.18
CA ARG A 63 11.38 -3.68 -7.14
C ARG A 63 11.94 -2.81 -8.26
N ASP A 64 12.99 -2.05 -8.02
CA ASP A 64 13.57 -1.13 -8.99
C ASP A 64 15.08 -1.34 -9.16
N GLY A 65 15.56 -1.23 -10.38
CA GLY A 65 16.98 -1.34 -10.72
C GLY A 65 17.54 -2.74 -10.82
N LEU A 66 16.66 -3.74 -11.03
CA LEU A 66 17.09 -5.11 -11.31
C LEU A 66 17.40 -5.32 -12.78
N ASP A 67 18.54 -5.91 -13.03
CA ASP A 67 18.86 -6.53 -14.30
C ASP A 67 18.51 -8.03 -14.22
N CYS A 68 17.48 -8.44 -14.97
CA CYS A 68 17.02 -9.81 -15.01
C CYS A 68 17.41 -10.45 -16.34
N LYS A 69 18.08 -11.58 -16.28
CA LYS A 69 18.47 -12.36 -17.45
C LYS A 69 17.84 -13.75 -17.37
N ASN A 70 17.12 -14.14 -18.42
CA ASN A 70 16.44 -15.42 -18.50
C ASN A 70 16.86 -16.14 -19.77
N ALA A 71 17.17 -17.43 -19.67
CA ALA A 71 17.31 -18.29 -20.81
C ALA A 71 15.94 -18.55 -21.46
N GLU A 72 15.85 -18.55 -22.77
CA GLU A 72 14.57 -18.75 -23.50
C GLU A 72 13.88 -20.08 -23.19
N ASP A 73 14.66 -21.12 -22.92
CA ASP A 73 14.17 -22.46 -22.57
C ASP A 73 13.83 -22.62 -21.08
N GLY A 74 14.09 -21.58 -20.28
CA GLY A 74 13.88 -21.60 -18.83
C GLY A 74 14.93 -22.37 -18.04
N SER A 75 16.07 -22.73 -18.66
CA SER A 75 17.13 -23.50 -18.02
C SER A 75 17.98 -22.70 -17.03
N SER A 76 18.01 -21.38 -17.16
CA SER A 76 18.70 -20.52 -16.21
C SER A 76 18.06 -19.13 -16.11
N ALA A 77 18.19 -18.55 -14.93
CA ALA A 77 17.75 -17.20 -14.63
C ALA A 77 18.76 -16.53 -13.70
N GLU A 78 19.02 -15.26 -13.94
CA GLU A 78 19.91 -14.44 -13.12
C GLU A 78 19.24 -13.11 -12.81
N MET A 79 19.42 -12.67 -11.55
CA MET A 79 18.90 -11.43 -11.04
C MET A 79 20.04 -10.67 -10.39
N ILE A 80 20.42 -9.57 -10.98
CA ILE A 80 21.50 -8.70 -10.50
C ILE A 80 20.85 -7.42 -9.98
N GLN A 81 21.14 -7.09 -8.75
CA GLN A 81 20.64 -5.92 -8.09
C GLN A 81 21.75 -4.87 -8.04
N THR A 82 21.67 -3.88 -8.92
CA THR A 82 22.72 -2.87 -9.10
C THR A 82 22.37 -1.51 -8.53
N LYS A 83 21.13 -1.29 -8.11
CA LYS A 83 20.66 0.05 -7.72
C LYS A 83 20.03 0.17 -6.35
N LEU A 84 19.76 -0.90 -5.63
CA LEU A 84 19.02 -0.78 -4.36
C LEU A 84 19.85 -0.12 -3.27
N PHE A 85 21.15 -0.09 -3.45
CA PHE A 85 22.10 0.50 -2.52
C PHE A 85 23.32 0.81 -3.33
N ASP A 86 23.26 1.82 -4.19
CA ASP A 86 24.34 2.20 -5.12
C ASP A 86 25.71 2.19 -4.44
N ASP A 87 25.72 2.29 -3.09
CA ASP A 87 26.91 2.28 -2.28
C ASP A 87 26.89 1.28 -1.09
N PHE A 88 25.88 0.40 -0.99
CA PHE A 88 25.70 -0.39 0.24
C PHE A 88 25.87 -1.89 0.07
N LEU A 89 25.13 -2.50 -0.81
CA LEU A 89 25.08 -3.93 -1.00
C LEU A 89 24.88 -4.30 -2.47
N LEU A 90 25.77 -5.10 -2.99
CA LEU A 90 25.63 -5.71 -4.31
C LEU A 90 25.13 -7.14 -4.13
N THR A 91 24.02 -7.50 -4.78
CA THR A 91 23.49 -8.88 -4.74
C THR A 91 23.38 -9.45 -6.13
N ASN A 92 23.68 -10.73 -6.27
CA ASN A 92 23.47 -11.50 -7.48
C ASN A 92 22.88 -12.86 -7.10
N TYR A 93 21.71 -13.16 -7.63
CA TYR A 93 21.03 -14.43 -7.45
C TYR A 93 20.89 -15.12 -8.80
N ARG A 94 21.33 -16.36 -8.86
CA ARG A 94 21.26 -17.18 -10.07
C ARG A 94 20.63 -18.54 -9.77
N ALA A 95 19.72 -18.96 -10.61
CA ALA A 95 19.12 -20.30 -10.59
C ALA A 95 19.42 -21.01 -11.91
N GLU A 96 19.83 -22.26 -11.84
CA GLU A 96 20.17 -23.09 -13.01
C GLU A 96 19.54 -24.48 -12.83
N VAL A 97 18.88 -24.96 -13.87
CA VAL A 97 18.35 -26.32 -13.92
C VAL A 97 19.50 -27.30 -14.11
N ASP A 98 19.60 -28.30 -13.22
CA ASP A 98 20.61 -29.38 -13.27
C ASP A 98 19.90 -30.74 -13.16
N GLY A 99 19.44 -31.25 -14.30
CA GLY A 99 18.69 -32.49 -14.38
C GLY A 99 17.35 -32.40 -13.67
N ASP A 100 17.18 -33.16 -12.60
CA ASP A 100 16.01 -33.23 -11.72
C ASP A 100 16.12 -32.31 -10.50
N SER A 101 16.96 -31.30 -10.58
CA SER A 101 17.20 -30.34 -9.51
C SER A 101 17.44 -28.94 -10.05
N VAL A 102 17.40 -27.98 -9.15
CA VAL A 102 17.78 -26.60 -9.42
C VAL A 102 18.92 -26.20 -8.49
N ILE A 103 19.97 -25.63 -9.06
CA ILE A 103 21.08 -25.02 -8.33
C ILE A 103 20.80 -23.54 -8.17
N ILE A 104 20.78 -23.07 -6.93
CA ILE A 104 20.67 -21.65 -6.59
C ILE A 104 22.03 -21.18 -6.10
N THR A 105 22.53 -20.12 -6.71
CA THR A 105 23.71 -19.41 -6.24
C THR A 105 23.30 -18.02 -5.77
N MET A 106 23.62 -17.68 -4.54
CA MET A 106 23.33 -16.39 -3.91
C MET A 106 24.66 -15.74 -3.55
N SER A 107 24.93 -14.57 -4.12
CA SER A 107 26.14 -13.80 -3.86
C SER A 107 25.75 -12.43 -3.31
N CYS A 108 26.55 -11.95 -2.37
CA CYS A 108 26.36 -10.66 -1.75
C CYS A 108 27.73 -10.04 -1.46
N GLU A 109 27.84 -8.72 -1.64
CA GLU A 109 29.03 -7.95 -1.31
C GLU A 109 28.62 -6.64 -0.64
N ARG A 110 29.14 -6.38 0.55
CA ARG A 110 28.93 -5.13 1.25
C ARG A 110 29.93 -4.09 0.77
N LEU A 111 29.42 -2.96 0.29
CA LEU A 111 30.25 -1.86 -0.24
C LEU A 111 30.41 -0.71 0.75
N CYS A 112 29.63 -0.68 1.84
CA CYS A 112 29.66 0.37 2.86
C CYS A 112 30.48 -0.04 4.09
N ASN A 113 30.85 0.95 4.91
CA ASN A 113 31.65 0.74 6.13
C ASN A 113 30.81 0.38 7.37
N ILE A 114 29.48 0.38 7.28
CA ILE A 114 28.61 0.02 8.40
C ILE A 114 28.63 -1.49 8.60
N GLU A 115 28.80 -1.96 9.82
CA GLU A 115 28.72 -3.37 10.16
C GLU A 115 27.27 -3.86 9.99
N VAL A 116 27.05 -4.73 9.02
CA VAL A 116 25.74 -5.33 8.74
C VAL A 116 25.87 -6.82 8.51
N SER A 117 24.80 -7.51 8.88
CA SER A 117 24.52 -8.88 8.47
C SER A 117 23.47 -8.87 7.37
N ALA A 118 23.47 -9.90 6.53
CA ALA A 118 22.43 -10.11 5.53
C ALA A 118 21.66 -11.38 5.82
N GLU A 119 20.38 -11.27 6.08
CA GLU A 119 19.47 -12.41 6.08
C GLU A 119 19.08 -12.72 4.63
N HIS A 120 19.47 -13.89 4.17
CA HIS A 120 19.17 -14.38 2.84
C HIS A 120 18.01 -15.37 2.87
N THR A 121 16.99 -15.11 2.08
CA THR A 121 15.91 -16.05 1.81
C THR A 121 16.29 -16.94 0.62
N ILE A 122 16.55 -18.20 0.85
CA ILE A 122 16.82 -19.20 -0.20
C ILE A 122 15.52 -19.51 -0.94
N MET A 123 14.45 -19.79 -0.18
CA MET A 123 13.11 -19.98 -0.72
C MET A 123 12.04 -19.80 0.36
N MET A 124 10.83 -19.50 -0.09
CA MET A 124 9.61 -19.63 0.68
C MET A 124 8.80 -20.82 0.15
N ALA A 125 8.73 -21.89 0.90
CA ALA A 125 7.90 -23.03 0.52
C ALA A 125 6.44 -22.76 0.92
N PRO A 126 5.48 -22.92 0.00
CA PRO A 126 4.06 -22.78 0.33
C PRO A 126 3.62 -23.80 1.39
N GLU A 127 2.60 -23.41 2.17
CA GLU A 127 2.08 -24.25 3.26
C GLU A 127 1.73 -25.68 2.81
N TYR A 128 1.05 -25.82 1.68
CA TYR A 128 0.63 -27.12 1.15
C TYR A 128 1.78 -28.08 0.82
N MET A 129 3.02 -27.59 0.67
CA MET A 129 4.18 -28.44 0.38
C MET A 129 4.69 -29.14 1.62
N LEU A 130 4.69 -28.45 2.76
CA LEU A 130 5.39 -28.91 3.96
C LEU A 130 4.49 -29.09 5.19
N ALA A 131 3.26 -28.57 5.20
CA ALA A 131 2.33 -28.83 6.30
C ALA A 131 2.06 -30.32 6.42
N GLY A 132 2.28 -30.88 7.61
CA GLY A 132 2.21 -32.31 7.87
C GLY A 132 3.42 -33.14 7.42
N ALA A 133 4.46 -32.54 6.85
CA ALA A 133 5.64 -33.25 6.36
C ALA A 133 6.48 -33.81 7.51
N ASN A 134 7.00 -35.02 7.29
CA ASN A 134 8.12 -35.52 8.09
C ASN A 134 9.43 -34.97 7.52
N PHE A 135 10.36 -34.59 8.38
CA PHE A 135 11.66 -34.15 7.95
C PHE A 135 12.83 -34.84 8.62
N THR A 136 13.94 -34.89 7.90
CA THR A 136 15.26 -35.31 8.40
C THR A 136 16.28 -34.25 7.97
N ALA A 137 16.92 -33.60 8.92
CA ALA A 137 17.92 -32.55 8.67
C ALA A 137 19.30 -32.96 9.24
N LYS A 138 20.32 -32.87 8.41
CA LYS A 138 21.73 -33.04 8.80
C LYS A 138 22.32 -31.67 9.07
N LEU A 139 22.79 -31.44 10.26
CA LEU A 139 23.38 -30.20 10.70
C LEU A 139 24.88 -30.12 10.37
N SER A 140 25.43 -28.92 10.31
CA SER A 140 26.86 -28.64 10.08
C SER A 140 27.78 -29.28 11.11
N ASN A 141 27.31 -29.48 12.35
CA ASN A 141 28.02 -30.17 13.43
C ASN A 141 27.94 -31.72 13.36
N GLY A 142 27.36 -32.26 12.27
CA GLY A 142 27.22 -33.69 12.02
C GLY A 142 26.04 -34.39 12.72
N LYS A 143 25.27 -33.67 13.55
CA LYS A 143 24.05 -34.20 14.16
C LYS A 143 22.91 -34.30 13.13
N THR A 144 22.01 -35.24 13.37
CA THR A 144 20.77 -35.40 12.60
C THR A 144 19.58 -35.05 13.49
N VAL A 145 18.67 -34.22 12.98
CA VAL A 145 17.41 -33.84 13.60
C VAL A 145 16.28 -34.39 12.74
N THR A 146 15.30 -35.01 13.37
CA THR A 146 14.10 -35.54 12.70
C THR A 146 12.85 -34.99 13.40
N GLY A 147 11.79 -34.82 12.65
CA GLY A 147 10.53 -34.33 13.22
C GLY A 147 9.39 -34.36 12.20
N THR A 148 8.25 -33.91 12.66
CA THR A 148 7.07 -33.71 11.82
C THR A 148 6.64 -32.23 11.92
N ILE A 149 6.44 -31.59 10.79
CA ILE A 149 5.86 -30.25 10.71
C ILE A 149 4.36 -30.37 10.98
N PRO A 150 3.78 -29.66 11.96
CA PRO A 150 2.34 -29.72 12.19
C PRO A 150 1.55 -29.29 10.95
N ALA A 151 0.43 -29.97 10.68
CA ALA A 151 -0.45 -29.59 9.57
C ALA A 151 -1.04 -28.17 9.78
N GLU A 152 -1.40 -27.83 11.01
CA GLU A 152 -1.83 -26.49 11.40
C GLU A 152 -0.69 -25.75 12.12
N PHE A 153 -0.69 -24.42 12.05
CA PHE A 153 0.31 -23.61 12.76
C PHE A 153 0.19 -23.81 14.29
N PRO A 154 1.27 -24.19 15.00
CA PRO A 154 1.18 -24.63 16.39
C PRO A 154 1.07 -23.50 17.42
N GLY A 155 1.16 -22.23 17.04
CA GLY A 155 1.10 -21.13 18.00
C GLY A 155 1.49 -19.78 17.41
N SER A 156 1.57 -18.75 18.24
CA SER A 156 1.80 -17.36 17.84
C SER A 156 3.27 -16.93 17.80
N ASP A 157 4.20 -17.76 18.25
CA ASP A 157 5.63 -17.41 18.33
C ASP A 157 6.40 -17.87 17.10
N VAL A 158 7.49 -17.17 16.78
CA VAL A 158 8.43 -17.59 15.73
C VAL A 158 8.93 -18.98 16.03
N HIS A 159 8.70 -19.90 15.12
CA HIS A 159 9.07 -21.30 15.28
C HIS A 159 10.11 -21.69 14.23
N ASN A 160 11.29 -22.13 14.68
CA ASN A 160 12.29 -22.71 13.80
C ASN A 160 12.43 -24.20 14.13
N TYR A 161 12.33 -25.05 13.10
CA TYR A 161 12.41 -26.50 13.28
C TYR A 161 13.84 -27.00 13.47
N PHE A 162 14.78 -26.32 12.83
CA PHE A 162 16.22 -26.56 12.99
C PHE A 162 17.02 -25.36 12.50
N TYR A 163 18.27 -25.30 12.95
CA TYR A 163 19.29 -24.32 12.57
C TYR A 163 20.50 -25.05 11.97
N ASP A 164 21.28 -24.34 11.18
CA ASP A 164 22.58 -24.78 10.66
C ASP A 164 22.54 -26.10 9.87
N ALA A 165 21.49 -26.35 9.13
CA ALA A 165 21.41 -27.57 8.31
C ALA A 165 22.26 -27.43 7.05
N VAL A 166 22.98 -28.50 6.70
CA VAL A 166 23.71 -28.67 5.43
C VAL A 166 22.93 -29.51 4.44
N LYS A 167 21.94 -30.29 4.92
CA LYS A 167 21.00 -31.03 4.08
C LYS A 167 19.73 -31.30 4.87
N ALA A 168 18.57 -31.13 4.20
CA ALA A 168 17.30 -31.57 4.76
C ALA A 168 16.44 -32.21 3.69
N GLU A 169 15.68 -33.23 4.10
CA GLU A 169 14.73 -33.99 3.30
C GLU A 169 13.36 -33.91 3.96
N PHE A 170 12.35 -33.65 3.19
CA PHE A 170 10.95 -33.50 3.61
C PHE A 170 10.08 -34.47 2.82
N THR A 171 9.25 -35.22 3.51
CA THR A 171 8.28 -36.13 2.88
C THR A 171 6.88 -35.79 3.36
N SER A 172 6.02 -35.43 2.43
CA SER A 172 4.62 -35.06 2.65
C SER A 172 3.71 -35.73 1.64
N SER A 173 2.42 -35.42 1.69
CA SER A 173 1.47 -35.81 0.64
C SER A 173 1.82 -35.19 -0.73
N PHE A 174 2.56 -34.08 -0.74
CA PHE A 174 3.06 -33.43 -1.95
C PHE A 174 4.15 -34.27 -2.65
N GLY A 175 4.94 -35.03 -1.90
CA GLY A 175 6.08 -35.77 -2.39
C GLY A 175 7.30 -35.60 -1.48
N THR A 176 8.48 -35.72 -2.07
CA THR A 176 9.74 -35.51 -1.36
C THR A 176 10.48 -34.31 -1.90
N MET A 177 10.85 -33.41 -1.01
CA MET A 177 11.70 -32.25 -1.27
C MET A 177 13.05 -32.43 -0.58
N THR A 178 14.14 -32.16 -1.25
CA THR A 178 15.47 -32.13 -0.67
C THR A 178 16.13 -30.80 -0.93
N ILE A 179 16.74 -30.20 0.10
CA ILE A 179 17.62 -29.07 0.00
C ILE A 179 19.00 -29.42 0.56
N GLU A 180 20.07 -29.10 -0.17
CA GLU A 180 21.43 -29.41 0.20
C GLU A 180 22.37 -28.24 -0.09
N VAL A 181 23.23 -27.91 0.87
CA VAL A 181 24.30 -26.94 0.69
C VAL A 181 25.41 -27.59 -0.14
N ILE A 182 25.69 -27.03 -1.32
CA ILE A 182 26.83 -27.45 -2.15
C ILE A 182 28.08 -26.73 -1.67
N ASP A 183 27.97 -25.45 -1.38
CA ASP A 183 29.05 -24.59 -0.89
C ASP A 183 28.45 -23.41 -0.10
N GLY A 184 29.23 -22.87 0.85
CA GLY A 184 28.86 -21.67 1.60
C GLY A 184 28.12 -21.95 2.90
N HIS A 185 27.09 -21.16 3.23
CA HIS A 185 26.47 -21.07 4.53
C HIS A 185 25.41 -22.18 4.76
N PRO A 186 25.33 -22.81 5.95
CA PRO A 186 24.21 -23.68 6.31
C PRO A 186 22.92 -22.87 6.44
N PHE A 187 21.76 -23.54 6.40
CA PHE A 187 20.45 -22.91 6.39
C PHE A 187 19.57 -23.31 7.61
N THR A 188 18.59 -22.48 7.86
CA THR A 188 17.55 -22.64 8.89
C THR A 188 16.20 -22.86 8.23
N LEU A 189 15.33 -23.68 8.86
CA LEU A 189 13.92 -23.76 8.50
C LEU A 189 13.06 -23.11 9.56
N GLY A 190 12.35 -22.05 9.18
CA GLY A 190 11.40 -21.34 10.01
C GLY A 190 9.96 -21.48 9.53
N ASP A 191 9.04 -21.68 10.47
CA ASP A 191 7.60 -21.59 10.23
C ASP A 191 7.18 -20.12 10.24
N ARG A 192 6.70 -19.62 9.14
CA ARG A 192 6.26 -18.24 8.96
C ARG A 192 4.76 -18.15 8.65
N ARG A 193 3.97 -19.18 8.91
CA ARG A 193 2.51 -19.21 8.67
C ARG A 193 1.72 -18.22 9.53
N PHE A 194 2.32 -17.72 10.60
CA PHE A 194 1.72 -16.78 11.55
C PHE A 194 2.05 -15.31 11.26
N THR A 195 2.88 -15.02 10.28
CA THR A 195 3.51 -13.69 10.22
C THR A 195 2.53 -12.58 9.99
N ARG A 196 2.71 -11.52 10.77
CA ARG A 196 2.09 -10.21 10.55
C ARG A 196 2.72 -9.45 9.36
N PHE A 197 3.84 -9.98 8.85
CA PHE A 197 4.55 -9.40 7.72
C PHE A 197 3.93 -9.91 6.44
N GLU A 198 3.23 -9.04 5.76
CA GLU A 198 2.59 -9.30 4.49
C GLU A 198 3.59 -9.89 3.47
N GLY A 199 3.19 -10.95 2.80
CA GLY A 199 4.01 -11.61 1.78
C GLY A 199 4.89 -12.77 2.26
N HIS A 200 4.89 -13.13 3.55
CA HIS A 200 5.77 -14.15 4.13
C HIS A 200 5.03 -15.35 4.78
N THR A 201 3.89 -15.75 4.24
CA THR A 201 3.18 -16.94 4.76
C THR A 201 3.70 -18.20 4.14
N GLY A 202 4.12 -19.16 4.97
CA GLY A 202 4.65 -20.45 4.55
C GLY A 202 5.88 -20.85 5.36
N PHE A 203 6.80 -21.57 4.72
CA PHE A 203 8.01 -22.06 5.37
C PHE A 203 9.24 -21.38 4.78
N TRP A 204 9.93 -20.64 5.62
CA TRP A 204 11.13 -19.91 5.25
C TRP A 204 12.38 -20.77 5.35
N PHE A 205 13.11 -20.87 4.27
CA PHE A 205 14.45 -21.39 4.21
C PHE A 205 15.42 -20.26 3.99
N GLY A 206 16.33 -20.08 4.91
CA GLY A 206 17.27 -18.98 4.81
C GLY A 206 18.44 -19.10 5.77
N TYR A 207 19.31 -18.13 5.72
CA TYR A 207 20.44 -18.01 6.61
C TYR A 207 20.80 -16.54 6.82
N ASP A 208 21.47 -16.29 7.92
CA ASP A 208 21.98 -14.98 8.28
C ASP A 208 23.50 -15.01 8.24
N GLN A 209 24.10 -13.99 7.64
CA GLN A 209 25.53 -13.92 7.43
C GLN A 209 26.08 -12.52 7.70
N PRO A 210 27.01 -12.33 8.64
CA PRO A 210 27.78 -11.12 8.77
C PRO A 210 28.60 -10.83 7.50
N LEU A 211 28.67 -9.60 7.07
CA LEU A 211 29.33 -9.17 5.85
C LEU A 211 30.56 -8.31 6.17
N GLU A 212 31.70 -8.63 5.59
CA GLU A 212 32.89 -7.78 5.61
C GLU A 212 32.91 -6.81 4.41
N VAL A 213 33.43 -5.62 4.59
CA VAL A 213 33.47 -4.59 3.53
C VAL A 213 34.31 -5.06 2.35
N ASN A 214 33.76 -4.96 1.14
CA ASN A 214 34.40 -5.34 -0.11
C ASN A 214 34.89 -6.82 -0.14
N VAL A 215 34.24 -7.68 0.66
CA VAL A 215 34.49 -9.11 0.64
C VAL A 215 33.24 -9.81 0.11
N PRO A 216 33.23 -10.26 -1.15
CA PRO A 216 32.09 -10.96 -1.69
C PRO A 216 31.93 -12.32 -1.00
N VAL A 217 30.71 -12.64 -0.61
CA VAL A 217 30.32 -13.93 -0.07
C VAL A 217 29.36 -14.62 -1.03
N SER A 218 29.39 -15.94 -1.09
CA SER A 218 28.51 -16.71 -1.95
C SER A 218 28.12 -18.01 -1.27
N SER A 219 26.85 -18.39 -1.43
CA SER A 219 26.35 -19.69 -1.00
C SER A 219 25.64 -20.36 -2.17
N LYS A 220 25.75 -21.68 -2.22
CA LYS A 220 25.22 -22.50 -3.32
C LYS A 220 24.41 -23.67 -2.78
N PHE A 221 23.18 -23.75 -3.23
CA PHE A 221 22.20 -24.74 -2.77
C PHE A 221 21.69 -25.58 -3.94
N ARG A 222 21.43 -26.86 -3.68
CA ARG A 222 20.69 -27.73 -4.60
C ARG A 222 19.32 -27.99 -4.02
N ILE A 223 18.27 -27.81 -4.81
CA ILE A 223 16.89 -28.13 -4.47
C ILE A 223 16.39 -29.18 -5.44
N SER A 224 15.89 -30.27 -4.93
CA SER A 224 15.33 -31.40 -5.71
C SER A 224 13.92 -31.68 -5.22
N PHE A 225 13.05 -32.07 -6.14
CA PHE A 225 11.70 -32.49 -5.84
C PHE A 225 11.39 -33.79 -6.57
N ALA A 226 10.65 -34.65 -5.85
CA ALA A 226 10.03 -35.82 -6.42
C ALA A 226 8.57 -35.81 -5.98
N SER A 227 7.66 -35.42 -6.90
CA SER A 227 6.23 -35.40 -6.57
C SER A 227 5.68 -36.79 -6.36
N SER A 228 4.67 -36.94 -5.48
CA SER A 228 4.01 -38.21 -5.29
C SER A 228 3.18 -38.59 -6.50
N ASP A 229 3.10 -39.90 -6.80
CA ASP A 229 2.24 -40.39 -7.91
C ASP A 229 0.75 -40.13 -7.67
N ASP A 230 0.34 -39.98 -6.40
CA ASP A 230 -1.03 -39.60 -6.01
C ASP A 230 -1.32 -38.11 -6.21
N LEU A 231 -0.29 -37.30 -6.44
CA LEU A 231 -0.44 -35.94 -6.92
C LEU A 231 -0.73 -36.01 -8.43
N VAL A 232 -1.89 -36.52 -8.79
CA VAL A 232 -2.38 -36.50 -10.18
C VAL A 232 -2.73 -35.08 -10.54
N ILE A 233 -1.69 -34.35 -10.83
CA ILE A 233 -1.84 -33.08 -11.56
C ILE A 233 -1.85 -33.51 -13.01
N ALA A 234 -3.05 -33.62 -13.58
CA ALA A 234 -3.17 -33.95 -14.99
C ALA A 234 -2.30 -32.99 -15.80
N PRO A 235 -1.59 -33.49 -16.82
CA PRO A 235 -0.76 -32.63 -17.64
C PRO A 235 -1.63 -31.49 -18.18
N ILE A 236 -1.09 -30.28 -18.13
CA ILE A 236 -1.75 -29.09 -18.68
C ILE A 236 -2.03 -29.38 -20.15
N ARG A 237 -3.26 -29.74 -20.47
CA ARG A 237 -3.69 -29.90 -21.84
C ARG A 237 -4.10 -28.54 -22.33
N ALA A 238 -3.37 -27.98 -23.25
CA ALA A 238 -3.78 -26.79 -23.99
C ALA A 238 -5.02 -27.12 -24.84
N THR A 239 -6.19 -27.12 -24.20
CA THR A 239 -7.47 -27.22 -24.88
C THR A 239 -7.96 -25.80 -25.16
N SER A 240 -8.26 -25.50 -26.39
CA SER A 240 -8.92 -24.24 -26.74
C SER A 240 -10.41 -24.52 -26.92
N VAL A 241 -11.22 -23.78 -26.22
CA VAL A 241 -12.66 -23.73 -26.53
C VAL A 241 -12.82 -22.90 -27.77
N SER A 242 -13.29 -23.48 -28.84
CA SER A 242 -13.34 -22.84 -30.16
C SER A 242 -14.72 -22.34 -30.56
N LYS A 243 -15.73 -22.45 -29.70
CA LYS A 243 -17.06 -21.96 -30.02
C LYS A 243 -17.06 -20.43 -30.10
N PRO A 244 -17.62 -19.86 -31.18
CA PRO A 244 -17.72 -18.41 -31.29
C PRO A 244 -18.64 -17.87 -30.20
N VAL A 245 -18.15 -16.86 -29.50
CA VAL A 245 -18.95 -16.07 -28.56
C VAL A 245 -19.64 -14.98 -29.37
N THR A 246 -20.95 -14.89 -29.23
CA THR A 246 -21.71 -13.85 -29.87
C THR A 246 -21.63 -12.57 -29.04
N VAL A 247 -21.08 -11.51 -29.63
CA VAL A 247 -21.20 -10.18 -29.02
C VAL A 247 -22.67 -9.80 -29.09
N ASN A 248 -23.31 -9.66 -27.95
CA ASN A 248 -24.73 -9.30 -27.88
C ASN A 248 -24.90 -7.84 -28.33
N LYS A 249 -25.29 -7.64 -29.57
CA LYS A 249 -25.49 -6.32 -30.17
C LYS A 249 -26.68 -5.55 -29.63
N GLU A 250 -27.60 -6.24 -28.97
CA GLU A 250 -28.84 -5.64 -28.40
C GLU A 250 -28.63 -5.22 -26.94
N ALA A 251 -27.72 -5.84 -26.23
CA ALA A 251 -27.32 -5.38 -24.90
C ALA A 251 -26.47 -4.12 -25.07
N LYS A 252 -27.12 -2.98 -25.12
CA LYS A 252 -26.43 -1.74 -24.86
C LYS A 252 -25.79 -1.87 -23.49
N LEU A 253 -24.54 -1.43 -23.32
CA LEU A 253 -24.13 -0.89 -22.05
C LEU A 253 -25.16 0.20 -21.76
N VAL A 254 -26.24 -0.19 -21.17
CA VAL A 254 -27.07 0.79 -20.54
C VAL A 254 -26.22 1.24 -19.39
N THR A 255 -25.70 2.44 -19.50
CA THR A 255 -25.44 3.23 -18.33
C THR A 255 -26.74 3.19 -17.54
N ALA A 256 -26.89 2.21 -16.65
CA ALA A 256 -27.89 2.34 -15.64
C ALA A 256 -27.45 3.56 -14.85
N PRO A 257 -28.36 4.40 -14.42
CA PRO A 257 -28.04 5.32 -13.36
C PRO A 257 -27.48 4.43 -12.25
N VAL A 258 -26.17 4.44 -12.11
CA VAL A 258 -25.57 4.06 -10.87
C VAL A 258 -26.05 5.14 -9.96
N ALA A 259 -26.91 4.80 -9.05
CA ALA A 259 -27.07 5.58 -7.86
C ALA A 259 -25.78 5.42 -7.03
N THR A 260 -24.68 5.79 -7.59
CA THR A 260 -23.50 6.17 -6.85
C THR A 260 -23.72 7.63 -6.49
N GLU A 261 -24.66 7.83 -5.59
CA GLU A 261 -24.53 8.96 -4.71
C GLU A 261 -23.14 8.79 -4.12
N ARG A 262 -22.20 9.62 -4.56
CA ARG A 262 -20.89 9.70 -3.89
C ARG A 262 -21.17 9.93 -2.42
N ARG A 263 -20.51 9.18 -1.57
CA ARG A 263 -20.67 9.36 -0.14
C ARG A 263 -20.24 10.79 0.21
N MET A 264 -21.08 11.50 0.94
CA MET A 264 -20.75 12.85 1.39
C MET A 264 -19.76 12.74 2.56
N ILE A 265 -18.49 12.80 2.26
CA ILE A 265 -17.40 12.69 3.23
C ILE A 265 -16.36 13.80 2.94
N PRO A 266 -16.03 14.63 3.94
CA PRO A 266 -16.66 14.75 5.26
C PRO A 266 -18.13 15.19 5.19
N MET A 267 -18.95 14.74 6.15
CA MET A 267 -20.34 15.17 6.25
C MET A 267 -20.41 16.66 6.64
N PRO A 268 -21.09 17.50 5.85
CA PRO A 268 -21.28 18.90 6.19
C PRO A 268 -22.10 19.10 7.49
N LYS A 269 -21.92 20.23 8.16
CA LYS A 269 -22.69 20.57 9.36
C LYS A 269 -24.19 20.63 9.11
N GLN A 270 -24.57 21.12 7.95
CA GLN A 270 -25.96 21.11 7.50
C GLN A 270 -26.00 20.76 6.01
N LEU A 271 -26.74 19.72 5.69
CA LEU A 271 -26.99 19.28 4.32
C LEU A 271 -28.48 18.97 4.17
N LYS A 272 -29.12 19.66 3.23
CA LYS A 272 -30.50 19.41 2.85
C LYS A 272 -30.56 19.14 1.37
N TYR A 273 -30.88 17.90 1.02
CA TYR A 273 -31.20 17.55 -0.37
C TYR A 273 -32.56 18.13 -0.78
N LEU A 274 -32.64 18.58 -2.01
CA LEU A 274 -33.85 19.06 -2.64
C LEU A 274 -34.18 18.19 -3.85
N ASP A 275 -35.42 18.27 -4.33
CA ASP A 275 -35.81 17.56 -5.54
C ASP A 275 -35.19 18.20 -6.80
N GLY A 276 -34.67 17.37 -7.71
CA GLY A 276 -34.11 17.79 -8.97
C GLY A 276 -32.57 17.85 -8.99
N ALA A 277 -32.03 18.23 -10.13
CA ALA A 277 -30.62 18.37 -10.38
C ALA A 277 -30.35 19.46 -11.41
N TYR A 278 -29.20 20.12 -11.31
CA TYR A 278 -28.75 21.13 -12.28
C TYR A 278 -27.79 20.49 -13.28
N GLU A 279 -28.24 20.32 -14.52
CA GLU A 279 -27.48 19.71 -15.60
C GLU A 279 -26.43 20.72 -16.15
N LEU A 280 -25.18 20.27 -16.27
CA LEU A 280 -24.12 21.01 -16.91
C LEU A 280 -23.85 20.52 -18.33
N THR A 281 -23.47 21.46 -19.17
CA THR A 281 -23.12 21.22 -20.56
C THR A 281 -21.78 21.89 -20.91
N PRO A 282 -21.15 21.56 -22.04
CA PRO A 282 -19.94 22.26 -22.50
C PRO A 282 -20.16 23.77 -22.78
N LYS A 283 -21.39 24.28 -22.71
CA LYS A 283 -21.71 25.70 -22.81
C LYS A 283 -21.82 26.38 -21.45
N SER A 284 -21.91 25.61 -20.40
CA SER A 284 -21.99 26.12 -19.04
C SER A 284 -20.71 26.87 -18.65
N ALA A 285 -20.83 27.80 -17.73
CA ALA A 285 -19.75 28.67 -17.36
C ALA A 285 -19.65 28.89 -15.85
N VAL A 286 -18.42 29.09 -15.39
CA VAL A 286 -18.08 29.44 -14.00
C VAL A 286 -17.65 30.90 -13.95
N SER A 287 -18.10 31.64 -12.94
CA SER A 287 -17.59 32.98 -12.60
C SER A 287 -17.14 33.02 -11.16
N ILE A 288 -15.94 33.50 -10.94
CA ILE A 288 -15.33 33.68 -9.62
C ILE A 288 -15.20 35.18 -9.35
N TYR A 289 -15.70 35.61 -8.19
CA TYR A 289 -15.60 36.96 -7.70
C TYR A 289 -14.90 36.96 -6.34
N LEU A 290 -13.71 37.53 -6.30
CA LEU A 290 -12.97 37.77 -5.06
C LEU A 290 -13.09 39.26 -4.69
N SER A 291 -13.26 39.57 -3.40
CA SER A 291 -13.11 40.93 -2.90
C SER A 291 -11.65 41.39 -2.97
N ASP A 292 -11.45 42.72 -3.03
CA ASP A 292 -10.13 43.36 -3.21
C ASP A 292 -9.13 43.06 -2.07
N GLU A 293 -9.56 42.39 -1.02
CA GLU A 293 -8.71 41.91 0.07
C GLU A 293 -7.83 40.70 -0.30
N PHE A 294 -8.15 39.99 -1.39
CA PHE A 294 -7.42 38.86 -1.92
C PHE A 294 -6.68 39.23 -3.21
N ASP A 295 -5.51 38.68 -3.39
CA ASP A 295 -4.65 38.98 -4.53
C ASP A 295 -4.98 38.18 -5.80
N ALA A 296 -4.23 38.44 -6.86
CA ALA A 296 -4.40 37.75 -8.14
C ALA A 296 -3.98 36.28 -8.09
N GLU A 297 -3.03 35.95 -7.23
CA GLU A 297 -2.57 34.57 -7.08
C GLU A 297 -3.68 33.70 -6.48
N GLU A 298 -4.38 34.17 -5.47
CA GLU A 298 -5.55 33.48 -4.89
C GLU A 298 -6.68 33.32 -5.92
N PHE A 299 -6.90 34.30 -6.78
CA PHE A 299 -7.86 34.19 -7.89
C PHE A 299 -7.46 33.06 -8.86
N ASP A 300 -6.18 33.04 -9.25
CA ASP A 300 -5.66 32.06 -10.20
C ASP A 300 -5.68 30.66 -9.58
N ARG A 301 -5.34 30.53 -8.28
CA ARG A 301 -5.38 29.25 -7.54
C ARG A 301 -6.80 28.69 -7.46
N LEU A 302 -7.78 29.51 -7.11
CA LEU A 302 -9.18 29.09 -7.06
C LEU A 302 -9.73 28.75 -8.45
N THR A 303 -9.27 29.46 -9.48
CA THR A 303 -9.61 29.16 -10.87
C THR A 303 -9.05 27.81 -11.31
N ARG A 304 -7.78 27.51 -11.00
CA ARG A 304 -7.20 26.18 -11.27
C ARG A 304 -7.95 25.06 -10.53
N ALA A 305 -8.33 25.30 -9.27
CA ALA A 305 -9.12 24.32 -8.51
C ALA A 305 -10.49 24.04 -9.14
N ALA A 306 -11.18 25.07 -9.64
CA ALA A 306 -12.47 24.93 -10.34
C ALA A 306 -12.29 24.22 -11.69
N ASP A 307 -11.23 24.53 -12.44
CA ASP A 307 -10.89 23.87 -13.70
C ASP A 307 -10.61 22.38 -13.50
N ARG A 308 -9.77 22.05 -12.53
CA ARG A 308 -9.44 20.67 -12.18
C ARG A 308 -10.69 19.85 -11.85
N LEU A 309 -11.57 20.37 -10.99
CA LEU A 309 -12.80 19.69 -10.66
C LEU A 309 -13.73 19.48 -11.86
N LEU A 310 -13.95 20.54 -12.62
CA LEU A 310 -15.04 20.60 -13.62
C LEU A 310 -14.60 20.13 -15.02
N ASN A 311 -13.32 20.23 -15.34
CA ASN A 311 -12.80 19.91 -16.67
C ASN A 311 -11.86 18.70 -16.67
N GLU A 312 -10.93 18.60 -15.73
CA GLU A 312 -9.99 17.48 -15.71
C GLU A 312 -10.60 16.22 -15.07
N GLN A 313 -11.23 16.37 -13.90
CA GLN A 313 -11.79 15.24 -13.16
C GLN A 313 -13.18 14.83 -13.64
N SER A 314 -14.04 15.79 -13.98
CA SER A 314 -15.44 15.53 -14.37
C SER A 314 -15.67 15.54 -15.88
N ASP A 315 -14.69 15.99 -16.67
CA ASP A 315 -14.75 16.07 -18.14
C ASP A 315 -16.02 16.79 -18.67
N ILE A 316 -16.46 17.85 -17.95
CA ILE A 316 -17.66 18.60 -18.33
C ILE A 316 -17.38 19.59 -19.44
N GLY A 317 -16.20 20.19 -19.45
CA GLY A 317 -15.79 21.21 -20.42
C GLY A 317 -16.44 22.58 -20.18
N VAL A 318 -16.57 22.97 -18.91
CA VAL A 318 -17.16 24.24 -18.49
C VAL A 318 -16.23 25.39 -18.81
N LYS A 319 -16.79 26.51 -19.23
CA LYS A 319 -16.01 27.74 -19.50
C LYS A 319 -15.69 28.46 -18.20
N LEU A 320 -14.43 28.76 -17.99
CA LEU A 320 -14.00 29.63 -16.89
C LEU A 320 -14.23 31.09 -17.26
N ASN A 321 -14.53 31.95 -16.27
CA ASN A 321 -14.79 33.40 -16.42
C ASN A 321 -15.99 33.74 -17.32
N GLY A 322 -17.13 33.07 -17.10
CA GLY A 322 -18.37 33.21 -17.90
C GLY A 322 -19.17 34.48 -17.72
N GLY A 323 -18.76 35.38 -16.84
CA GLY A 323 -19.40 36.69 -16.63
C GLY A 323 -20.72 36.58 -15.82
N LYS A 324 -21.61 37.55 -15.96
CA LYS A 324 -22.78 37.71 -15.06
C LYS A 324 -23.83 36.61 -15.13
N ASN A 325 -23.82 35.81 -16.16
CA ASN A 325 -24.80 34.74 -16.42
C ASN A 325 -24.15 33.34 -16.32
N ALA A 326 -23.18 33.18 -15.44
CA ALA A 326 -22.55 31.89 -15.22
C ALA A 326 -23.47 30.92 -14.48
N ASP A 327 -23.37 29.67 -14.84
CA ASP A 327 -24.11 28.53 -14.23
C ASP A 327 -23.61 28.26 -12.81
N ILE A 328 -22.32 28.44 -12.59
CA ILE A 328 -21.66 28.32 -11.28
C ILE A 328 -21.10 29.67 -10.89
N VAL A 329 -21.48 30.19 -9.75
CA VAL A 329 -21.04 31.49 -9.25
C VAL A 329 -20.39 31.33 -7.88
N ILE A 330 -19.12 31.69 -7.80
CA ILE A 330 -18.33 31.65 -6.57
C ILE A 330 -18.04 33.08 -6.11
N ARG A 331 -18.44 33.41 -4.89
CA ARG A 331 -18.22 34.74 -4.29
C ARG A 331 -17.44 34.58 -3.01
N VAL A 332 -16.32 35.27 -2.92
CA VAL A 332 -15.39 35.20 -1.78
C VAL A 332 -15.14 36.61 -1.24
N GLY A 333 -15.28 36.74 0.07
CA GLY A 333 -15.00 37.96 0.79
C GLY A 333 -15.31 37.83 2.28
N SER A 334 -14.47 38.39 3.14
CA SER A 334 -14.63 38.29 4.60
C SER A 334 -15.98 38.85 5.08
N ALA A 335 -16.50 39.89 4.39
CA ALA A 335 -17.80 40.47 4.67
C ALA A 335 -18.99 39.77 4.00
N LEU A 336 -18.74 38.86 3.04
CA LEU A 336 -19.78 38.15 2.29
C LEU A 336 -20.19 36.82 2.95
N GLY A 337 -19.25 36.15 3.59
CA GLY A 337 -19.47 34.83 4.17
C GLY A 337 -20.49 34.83 5.32
N ARG A 338 -21.45 33.91 5.27
CA ARG A 338 -22.55 33.77 6.24
C ARG A 338 -22.19 32.89 7.45
N VAL A 339 -21.08 32.19 7.35
CA VAL A 339 -20.56 31.29 8.39
C VAL A 339 -19.44 32.01 9.14
N ASP A 340 -19.51 32.05 10.46
CA ASP A 340 -18.47 32.71 11.27
C ASP A 340 -17.28 31.75 11.53
N ASN A 341 -16.64 31.37 10.45
CA ASN A 341 -15.42 30.57 10.41
C ASN A 341 -14.65 30.92 9.15
N PRO A 342 -13.32 31.14 9.18
CA PRO A 342 -12.51 31.49 8.00
C PRO A 342 -12.64 30.48 6.84
N GLU A 343 -12.78 29.21 7.15
CA GLU A 343 -12.94 28.14 6.17
C GLU A 343 -14.41 27.78 5.88
N GLY A 344 -15.35 28.54 6.47
CA GLY A 344 -16.77 28.29 6.33
C GLY A 344 -17.34 28.74 4.99
N TYR A 345 -18.38 28.04 4.52
CA TYR A 345 -19.05 28.36 3.28
C TYR A 345 -20.54 27.99 3.30
N THR A 346 -21.28 28.56 2.34
CA THR A 346 -22.61 28.11 1.93
C THR A 346 -22.58 27.68 0.47
N LEU A 347 -23.29 26.59 0.15
CA LEU A 347 -23.43 26.08 -1.22
C LEU A 347 -24.91 25.82 -1.47
N ASP A 348 -25.48 26.50 -2.47
CA ASP A 348 -26.84 26.34 -2.92
C ASP A 348 -26.86 25.86 -4.37
N ILE A 349 -27.55 24.74 -4.63
CA ILE A 349 -27.76 24.17 -5.97
C ILE A 349 -29.25 24.09 -6.22
N THR A 350 -29.72 24.83 -7.25
CA THR A 350 -31.13 24.96 -7.61
C THR A 350 -31.31 24.97 -9.13
N ASP A 351 -32.53 25.06 -9.62
CA ASP A 351 -32.81 25.24 -11.06
C ASP A 351 -32.11 26.49 -11.68
N SER A 352 -31.69 27.45 -10.88
CA SER A 352 -31.00 28.65 -11.35
C SER A 352 -29.48 28.53 -11.41
N GLY A 353 -28.93 27.37 -11.05
CA GLY A 353 -27.49 27.09 -11.04
C GLY A 353 -26.90 26.84 -9.65
N VAL A 354 -25.58 26.95 -9.58
CA VAL A 354 -24.78 26.73 -8.37
C VAL A 354 -24.28 28.05 -7.81
N SER A 355 -24.48 28.28 -6.53
CA SER A 355 -23.98 29.46 -5.81
C SER A 355 -23.12 29.06 -4.63
N ILE A 356 -21.86 29.47 -4.61
CA ILE A 356 -20.92 29.31 -3.50
C ILE A 356 -20.62 30.68 -2.90
N ILE A 357 -20.74 30.80 -1.56
CA ILE A 357 -20.36 32.02 -0.82
C ILE A 357 -19.47 31.60 0.34
N SER A 358 -18.28 32.19 0.43
CA SER A 358 -17.30 31.93 1.47
C SER A 358 -16.62 33.22 1.97
N ARG A 359 -16.02 33.17 3.17
CA ARG A 359 -15.22 34.27 3.70
C ARG A 359 -13.80 34.28 3.13
N SER A 360 -13.27 33.14 2.72
CA SER A 360 -11.92 33.01 2.19
C SER A 360 -11.87 32.12 0.94
N PRO A 361 -10.79 32.23 0.13
CA PRO A 361 -10.55 31.33 -0.98
C PRO A 361 -10.47 29.86 -0.55
N ARG A 362 -9.84 29.54 0.60
CA ARG A 362 -9.79 28.20 1.18
C ARG A 362 -11.19 27.63 1.46
N GLY A 363 -12.09 28.42 2.04
CA GLY A 363 -13.48 27.98 2.25
C GLY A 363 -14.24 27.75 0.94
N ALA A 364 -14.00 28.56 -0.10
CA ALA A 364 -14.57 28.34 -1.43
C ALA A 364 -14.01 27.07 -2.08
N PHE A 365 -12.73 26.78 -1.88
CA PHE A 365 -12.12 25.52 -2.30
C PHE A 365 -12.81 24.30 -1.64
N TYR A 366 -13.10 24.36 -0.34
CA TYR A 366 -13.82 23.26 0.35
C TYR A 366 -15.27 23.13 -0.12
N ALA A 367 -15.89 24.24 -0.51
CA ALA A 367 -17.20 24.17 -1.16
C ALA A 367 -17.14 23.43 -2.50
N LEU A 368 -16.07 23.64 -3.29
CA LEU A 368 -15.83 22.87 -4.53
C LEU A 368 -15.64 21.38 -4.25
N GLN A 369 -14.94 21.00 -3.17
CA GLN A 369 -14.81 19.58 -2.78
C GLN A 369 -16.17 18.98 -2.38
N THR A 370 -17.04 19.74 -1.72
CA THR A 370 -18.41 19.30 -1.44
C THR A 370 -19.25 19.19 -2.71
N LEU A 371 -19.10 20.13 -3.63
CA LEU A 371 -19.74 20.10 -4.94
C LEU A 371 -19.36 18.86 -5.74
N ARG A 372 -18.10 18.42 -5.66
CA ARG A 372 -17.59 17.16 -6.21
C ARG A 372 -18.46 15.95 -5.79
N ASN A 373 -18.82 15.87 -4.49
CA ASN A 373 -19.62 14.77 -3.95
C ASN A 373 -21.11 14.85 -4.32
N LEU A 374 -21.58 15.99 -4.81
CA LEU A 374 -22.94 16.21 -5.29
C LEU A 374 -23.08 16.03 -6.80
N PHE A 375 -21.99 15.71 -7.48
CA PHE A 375 -21.97 15.50 -8.93
C PHE A 375 -22.40 14.07 -9.29
N ASP A 376 -23.39 13.97 -10.16
CA ASP A 376 -23.75 12.74 -10.84
C ASP A 376 -23.06 12.72 -12.21
N PRO A 377 -22.03 11.87 -12.40
CA PRO A 377 -21.28 11.82 -13.64
C PRO A 377 -22.09 11.31 -14.82
N GLN A 378 -23.19 10.55 -14.60
CA GLN A 378 -24.02 10.01 -15.67
C GLN A 378 -25.03 11.03 -16.17
N ALA A 379 -25.70 11.69 -15.23
CA ALA A 379 -26.60 12.79 -15.54
C ALA A 379 -25.84 14.05 -15.96
N ARG A 380 -24.51 14.12 -15.72
CA ARG A 380 -23.68 15.33 -15.86
C ARG A 380 -24.30 16.51 -15.12
N ALA A 381 -24.76 16.24 -13.91
CA ALA A 381 -25.58 17.18 -13.14
C ALA A 381 -25.19 17.19 -11.68
N PHE A 382 -25.38 18.33 -11.05
CA PHE A 382 -25.29 18.47 -9.61
C PHE A 382 -26.68 18.29 -9.00
N ARG A 383 -26.81 17.36 -8.03
CA ARG A 383 -28.04 17.18 -7.27
C ARG A 383 -28.38 18.47 -6.54
N HIS A 384 -29.65 18.86 -6.57
CA HIS A 384 -30.11 20.03 -5.82
C HIS A 384 -29.89 19.85 -4.32
N ALA A 385 -29.23 20.81 -3.72
CA ALA A 385 -28.90 20.78 -2.29
C ALA A 385 -28.68 22.19 -1.72
N GLN A 386 -28.84 22.29 -0.41
CA GLN A 386 -28.42 23.43 0.40
C GLN A 386 -27.44 22.94 1.46
N VAL A 387 -26.27 23.57 1.52
CA VAL A 387 -25.19 23.21 2.44
C VAL A 387 -24.75 24.44 3.21
N VAL A 388 -24.55 24.24 4.53
CA VAL A 388 -23.83 25.18 5.40
C VAL A 388 -22.76 24.37 6.12
N ASP A 389 -21.48 24.76 5.97
CA ASP A 389 -20.40 23.91 6.44
C ASP A 389 -19.17 24.71 6.93
N TYR A 390 -18.43 24.08 7.85
CA TYR A 390 -17.18 24.57 8.43
C TYR A 390 -16.53 23.47 9.27
N PRO A 391 -15.18 23.50 9.49
CA PRO A 391 -14.50 22.48 10.28
C PRO A 391 -14.74 22.61 11.80
N ASP A 392 -14.59 21.50 12.52
CA ASP A 392 -14.55 21.47 13.98
C ASP A 392 -13.17 21.78 14.55
N LEU A 393 -12.12 21.34 13.86
CA LEU A 393 -10.73 21.53 14.27
C LEU A 393 -10.01 22.40 13.24
N GLU A 394 -9.18 23.30 13.74
CA GLU A 394 -8.45 24.29 12.94
C GLU A 394 -7.42 23.59 12.04
N LEU A 395 -6.60 22.71 12.62
CA LEU A 395 -5.54 22.00 11.89
C LEU A 395 -5.95 20.56 11.62
N ARG A 396 -5.87 20.18 10.36
CA ARG A 396 -6.20 18.84 9.85
C ARG A 396 -5.03 18.38 8.99
N ALA A 397 -4.06 17.73 9.65
CA ALA A 397 -2.76 17.42 9.07
C ALA A 397 -2.65 15.96 8.67
N ALA A 398 -1.90 15.73 7.59
CA ALA A 398 -1.42 14.42 7.15
C ALA A 398 0.10 14.38 7.20
N MET A 399 0.68 13.28 7.69
CA MET A 399 2.13 13.07 7.65
C MET A 399 2.54 12.40 6.35
N PHE A 400 3.67 12.83 5.79
CA PHE A 400 4.33 12.22 4.64
C PHE A 400 5.76 11.81 5.00
N LEU A 401 6.11 10.58 4.68
CA LEU A 401 7.50 10.13 4.56
C LEU A 401 7.89 10.27 3.09
N ILE A 402 8.93 11.05 2.81
CA ILE A 402 9.27 11.45 1.44
C ILE A 402 10.57 10.81 0.95
N ASP A 403 10.54 10.34 -0.30
CA ASP A 403 11.70 9.83 -1.04
C ASP A 403 11.61 10.22 -2.52
N ASP A 404 12.62 9.88 -3.33
CA ASP A 404 12.67 10.25 -4.74
C ASP A 404 11.59 9.56 -5.62
N TYR A 405 10.99 8.46 -5.14
CA TYR A 405 9.92 7.72 -5.84
C TYR A 405 8.52 8.15 -5.42
N SER A 406 8.39 8.82 -4.28
CA SER A 406 7.09 9.10 -3.66
C SER A 406 6.37 10.32 -4.21
N THR A 407 7.03 11.18 -4.98
CA THR A 407 6.47 12.47 -5.42
C THR A 407 5.14 12.30 -6.18
N VAL A 408 5.08 11.38 -7.16
CA VAL A 408 3.85 11.12 -7.94
C VAL A 408 2.72 10.59 -7.06
N PHE A 409 3.06 9.70 -6.13
CA PHE A 409 2.10 9.17 -5.17
C PHE A 409 1.56 10.24 -4.23
N HIS A 410 2.43 11.08 -3.68
CA HIS A 410 2.02 12.17 -2.78
C HIS A 410 1.19 13.22 -3.51
N LYS A 411 1.48 13.49 -4.78
CA LYS A 411 0.61 14.32 -5.62
C LYS A 411 -0.80 13.75 -5.69
N ASP A 412 -0.94 12.47 -6.05
CA ASP A 412 -2.24 11.79 -6.11
C ASP A 412 -2.94 11.79 -4.73
N MET A 413 -2.20 11.58 -3.63
CA MET A 413 -2.72 11.68 -2.26
C MET A 413 -3.31 13.07 -1.98
N ILE A 414 -2.58 14.13 -2.32
CA ILE A 414 -3.04 15.52 -2.09
C ILE A 414 -4.31 15.77 -2.90
N GLU A 415 -4.30 15.46 -4.19
CA GLU A 415 -5.39 15.85 -5.11
C GLU A 415 -6.63 14.96 -5.01
N LEU A 416 -6.45 13.65 -4.79
CA LEU A 416 -7.55 12.68 -4.83
C LEU A 416 -8.12 12.32 -3.46
N MET A 417 -7.34 12.49 -2.38
CA MET A 417 -7.77 12.16 -1.02
C MET A 417 -7.77 13.34 -0.08
N LEU A 418 -6.63 14.00 0.14
CA LEU A 418 -6.53 15.01 1.19
C LEU A 418 -7.39 16.24 0.88
N ALA A 419 -7.36 16.72 -0.36
CA ALA A 419 -8.20 17.85 -0.79
C ALA A 419 -9.70 17.55 -0.66
N PRO A 420 -10.25 16.44 -1.19
CA PRO A 420 -11.65 16.07 -0.96
C PRO A 420 -12.02 15.86 0.51
N LEU A 421 -11.11 15.36 1.34
CA LEU A 421 -11.28 15.20 2.78
C LEU A 421 -11.09 16.50 3.58
N LYS A 422 -10.77 17.59 2.88
CA LYS A 422 -10.61 18.94 3.43
C LYS A 422 -9.48 19.05 4.46
N TYR A 423 -8.41 18.32 4.24
CA TYR A 423 -7.15 18.57 4.93
C TYR A 423 -6.62 19.95 4.56
N ASN A 424 -5.93 20.59 5.50
CA ASN A 424 -5.33 21.90 5.28
C ASN A 424 -3.84 21.97 5.62
N HIS A 425 -3.26 20.83 6.02
CA HIS A 425 -1.88 20.79 6.45
C HIS A 425 -1.19 19.45 6.10
N ILE A 426 0.10 19.52 5.84
CA ILE A 426 0.98 18.37 5.65
C ILE A 426 2.18 18.53 6.58
N VAL A 427 2.50 17.49 7.35
CA VAL A 427 3.76 17.37 8.09
C VAL A 427 4.68 16.44 7.29
N MET A 428 5.79 16.97 6.80
CA MET A 428 6.69 16.29 5.87
C MET A 428 8.00 15.93 6.56
N GLU A 429 8.23 14.66 6.84
CA GLU A 429 9.50 14.17 7.40
C GLU A 429 10.58 14.20 6.33
N CYS A 430 11.66 14.95 6.58
CA CYS A 430 12.57 15.38 5.54
C CYS A 430 14.07 15.28 5.86
N GLU A 431 14.49 14.72 6.98
CA GLU A 431 15.92 14.59 7.33
C GLU A 431 16.72 13.76 6.32
N TYR A 432 16.06 12.84 5.63
CA TYR A 432 16.70 12.02 4.59
C TYR A 432 16.75 12.67 3.20
N ALA A 433 16.36 13.93 3.05
CA ALA A 433 16.48 14.64 1.78
C ALA A 433 17.91 15.01 1.43
N LYS A 434 18.16 15.34 0.15
CA LYS A 434 19.48 15.75 -0.35
C LYS A 434 19.79 17.20 0.02
N TRP A 435 20.12 17.42 1.27
CA TRP A 435 20.57 18.72 1.78
C TRP A 435 22.05 18.96 1.41
N ASP A 436 22.40 20.14 0.93
CA ASP A 436 23.79 20.48 0.63
C ASP A 436 24.68 20.44 1.88
N THR A 437 24.08 20.80 3.03
CA THR A 437 24.75 20.79 4.35
C THR A 437 25.00 19.39 4.89
N THR A 438 24.36 18.36 4.36
CA THR A 438 24.54 16.95 4.72
C THR A 438 25.11 16.12 3.58
N GLU A 439 25.87 16.76 2.67
CA GLU A 439 26.49 16.06 1.55
C GLU A 439 27.30 14.83 2.03
N GLY A 440 27.03 13.70 1.40
CA GLY A 440 27.64 12.41 1.74
C GLY A 440 26.94 11.64 2.86
N LEU A 441 25.85 12.14 3.45
CA LEU A 441 24.98 11.39 4.39
C LEU A 441 23.69 10.92 3.72
N HIS A 442 23.50 11.21 2.45
CA HIS A 442 22.28 10.89 1.73
C HIS A 442 22.12 9.39 1.53
N GLN A 443 20.90 8.91 1.70
CA GLN A 443 20.52 7.58 1.24
C GLN A 443 20.32 7.58 -0.28
N PRO A 444 20.48 6.45 -0.98
CA PRO A 444 20.35 6.36 -2.43
C PRO A 444 19.01 6.88 -2.97
N ASN A 445 17.94 6.66 -2.22
CA ASN A 445 16.56 7.08 -2.53
C ASN A 445 16.19 8.45 -1.92
N ALA A 446 17.14 9.24 -1.48
CA ALA A 446 16.86 10.55 -0.92
C ALA A 446 16.18 11.47 -1.95
N ILE A 447 15.14 12.15 -1.53
CA ILE A 447 14.43 13.12 -2.35
C ILE A 447 15.28 14.37 -2.59
N SER A 448 15.16 14.99 -3.76
CA SER A 448 15.84 16.27 -4.03
C SER A 448 15.05 17.47 -3.52
N LYS A 449 15.71 18.61 -3.33
CA LYS A 449 15.07 19.87 -2.98
C LYS A 449 14.07 20.34 -4.05
N GLU A 450 14.33 20.06 -5.32
CA GLU A 450 13.44 20.36 -6.44
C GLU A 450 12.13 19.57 -6.32
N GLN A 451 12.20 18.29 -6.00
CA GLN A 451 11.01 17.46 -5.78
C GLN A 451 10.23 17.92 -4.54
N ILE A 452 10.91 18.33 -3.46
CA ILE A 452 10.23 18.95 -2.31
C ILE A 452 9.48 20.19 -2.74
N LYS A 453 10.11 21.11 -3.49
CA LYS A 453 9.48 22.33 -3.98
C LYS A 453 8.27 22.03 -4.88
N GLU A 454 8.34 21.01 -5.73
CA GLU A 454 7.20 20.54 -6.51
C GLU A 454 6.03 20.12 -5.61
N LEU A 455 6.30 19.35 -4.54
CA LEU A 455 5.26 18.96 -3.58
C LEU A 455 4.67 20.17 -2.83
N LEU A 456 5.49 21.16 -2.48
CA LEU A 456 5.01 22.40 -1.84
C LEU A 456 4.07 23.20 -2.76
N GLU A 457 4.38 23.28 -4.05
CA GLU A 457 3.50 23.93 -5.04
C GLU A 457 2.17 23.19 -5.18
N ILE A 458 2.20 21.85 -5.26
CA ILE A 458 1.00 21.03 -5.34
C ILE A 458 0.15 21.18 -4.07
N ALA A 459 0.78 21.18 -2.88
CA ALA A 459 0.09 21.41 -1.62
C ALA A 459 -0.57 22.79 -1.58
N ALA A 460 0.15 23.84 -1.96
CA ALA A 460 -0.36 25.21 -2.02
C ALA A 460 -1.54 25.35 -2.98
N ASP A 461 -1.48 24.72 -4.15
CA ASP A 461 -2.58 24.69 -5.13
C ASP A 461 -3.84 23.97 -4.62
N ASN A 462 -3.69 23.18 -3.56
CA ASN A 462 -4.78 22.51 -2.84
C ASN A 462 -5.07 23.12 -1.46
N TYR A 463 -4.60 24.35 -1.21
CA TYR A 463 -4.81 25.09 0.04
C TYR A 463 -4.31 24.36 1.29
N MET A 464 -3.20 23.64 1.17
CA MET A 464 -2.51 22.99 2.27
C MET A 464 -1.19 23.67 2.57
N ASP A 465 -0.99 24.02 3.85
CA ASP A 465 0.29 24.50 4.35
C ASP A 465 1.19 23.29 4.67
N VAL A 466 2.51 23.47 4.66
CA VAL A 466 3.45 22.35 4.89
C VAL A 466 4.43 22.69 5.99
N THR A 467 4.54 21.80 6.97
CA THR A 467 5.52 21.86 8.06
C THR A 467 6.61 20.81 7.82
N PRO A 468 7.89 21.19 7.75
CA PRO A 468 8.97 20.22 7.82
C PRO A 468 9.00 19.55 9.19
N LEU A 469 9.12 18.23 9.21
CA LEU A 469 9.52 17.47 10.36
C LEU A 469 10.98 17.09 10.17
N PHE A 470 11.82 17.46 11.11
CA PHE A 470 13.23 17.15 11.10
C PHE A 470 13.61 16.54 12.44
N GLN A 471 13.96 15.26 12.45
CA GLN A 471 14.25 14.52 13.68
C GLN A 471 15.49 15.07 14.39
N THR A 472 15.29 15.43 15.65
CA THR A 472 16.34 15.94 16.53
C THR A 472 16.39 15.14 17.83
N PHE A 473 17.55 15.02 18.43
CA PHE A 473 17.91 14.31 19.64
C PHE A 473 17.75 12.79 19.57
N GLY A 474 16.54 12.25 19.42
CA GLY A 474 16.26 10.86 19.08
C GLY A 474 16.08 10.67 17.58
N HIS A 475 16.06 9.43 17.10
CA HIS A 475 15.89 9.08 15.68
C HIS A 475 16.89 9.79 14.73
N CYS A 476 18.11 10.01 15.22
CA CYS A 476 19.14 10.74 14.46
C CYS A 476 20.07 9.84 13.68
N GLU A 477 19.67 8.62 13.32
CA GLU A 477 20.49 7.69 12.53
C GLU A 477 20.90 8.27 11.18
N TRP A 478 20.13 9.22 10.65
CA TRP A 478 20.46 9.96 9.44
C TRP A 478 21.81 10.70 9.53
N MET A 479 22.25 11.10 10.75
CA MET A 479 23.54 11.75 10.99
C MET A 479 24.73 10.77 10.89
N PHE A 480 24.45 9.49 11.13
CA PHE A 480 25.48 8.47 11.36
C PHE A 480 25.60 7.48 10.21
N VAL A 481 25.01 7.81 9.08
CA VAL A 481 25.08 6.99 7.86
C VAL A 481 26.53 6.65 7.53
N ASP A 482 26.79 5.37 7.22
CA ASP A 482 28.14 4.84 6.94
C ASP A 482 29.15 5.02 8.06
N GLY A 483 28.70 5.10 9.32
CA GLY A 483 29.58 5.29 10.48
C GLY A 483 30.22 6.68 10.54
N LYS A 484 29.66 7.66 9.85
CA LYS A 484 30.11 9.06 9.92
C LYS A 484 29.63 9.70 11.22
N ASN A 485 30.32 10.77 11.62
CA ASN A 485 29.94 11.62 12.76
C ASN A 485 29.76 10.88 14.10
N LEU A 486 30.34 9.70 14.30
CA LEU A 486 30.16 8.90 15.54
C LEU A 486 30.69 9.62 16.80
N ASP A 487 31.56 10.61 16.65
CA ASP A 487 32.02 11.52 17.72
C ASP A 487 30.85 12.41 18.22
N MET A 488 29.91 12.73 17.36
CA MET A 488 28.66 13.43 17.70
C MET A 488 27.57 12.51 18.27
N ALA A 489 27.73 11.18 18.25
CA ALA A 489 26.76 10.28 18.85
C ALA A 489 26.88 10.28 20.38
N GLU A 490 25.75 10.24 21.10
CA GLU A 490 25.75 10.07 22.56
C GLU A 490 26.34 8.71 22.94
N ASP A 491 25.94 7.65 22.28
CA ASP A 491 26.53 6.31 22.34
C ASP A 491 27.08 5.93 20.97
N PRO A 492 28.40 5.95 20.72
CA PRO A 492 28.98 5.57 19.45
C PRO A 492 28.78 4.09 19.07
N ASP A 493 28.54 3.23 20.09
CA ASP A 493 28.22 1.82 19.87
C ASP A 493 26.73 1.65 19.48
N PHE A 494 25.90 2.66 19.75
CA PHE A 494 24.49 2.72 19.42
C PHE A 494 24.10 4.13 18.93
N PRO A 495 24.49 4.52 17.69
CA PRO A 495 24.36 5.88 17.19
C PRO A 495 22.91 6.20 16.79
N TYR A 496 22.11 6.56 17.77
CA TYR A 496 20.69 6.87 17.69
C TYR A 496 20.34 8.27 18.17
N ALA A 497 20.87 8.65 19.34
CA ALA A 497 20.77 9.99 19.88
C ALA A 497 22.10 10.72 19.74
N TYR A 498 22.07 12.02 19.51
CA TYR A 498 23.30 12.81 19.43
C TYR A 498 23.78 13.34 20.79
N ASN A 499 25.06 13.69 20.85
CA ASN A 499 25.75 14.26 21.99
C ASN A 499 25.58 15.79 22.06
N ILE A 500 24.68 16.28 22.90
CA ILE A 500 24.41 17.73 23.02
C ILE A 500 25.62 18.54 23.52
N ALA A 501 26.60 17.90 24.14
CA ALA A 501 27.82 18.56 24.59
C ALA A 501 28.89 18.71 23.49
N HIS A 502 28.68 18.13 22.31
CA HIS A 502 29.61 18.27 21.20
C HIS A 502 29.61 19.71 20.67
N PRO A 503 30.76 20.38 20.58
CA PRO A 503 30.82 21.81 20.28
C PRO A 503 30.34 22.17 18.88
N ASP A 504 30.41 21.25 17.90
CA ASP A 504 30.01 21.48 16.51
C ASP A 504 28.58 21.08 16.23
N LEU A 505 27.86 20.43 17.17
CA LEU A 505 26.52 19.90 16.94
C LEU A 505 25.54 21.01 16.53
N TYR A 506 25.26 21.94 17.45
CA TYR A 506 24.25 22.97 17.17
C TYR A 506 24.64 23.91 16.02
N PRO A 507 25.92 24.35 15.89
CA PRO A 507 26.32 25.11 14.69
C PRO A 507 26.10 24.38 13.37
N TRP A 508 26.18 23.05 13.36
CA TRP A 508 25.89 22.25 12.17
C TRP A 508 24.39 22.07 11.96
N MET A 509 23.64 21.70 13.00
CA MET A 509 22.18 21.55 12.96
C MET A 509 21.50 22.86 12.52
N ASP A 510 21.93 24.00 13.04
CA ASP A 510 21.37 25.31 12.67
C ASP A 510 21.53 25.59 11.17
N ARG A 511 22.69 25.25 10.57
CA ARG A 511 22.88 25.39 9.11
C ARG A 511 21.98 24.46 8.30
N ILE A 512 21.74 23.24 8.78
CA ILE A 512 20.82 22.30 8.14
C ILE A 512 19.39 22.89 8.20
N LEU A 513 18.97 23.34 9.37
CA LEU A 513 17.63 23.89 9.56
C LEU A 513 17.44 25.21 8.78
N ASP A 514 18.49 26.04 8.61
CA ASP A 514 18.44 27.23 7.73
C ASP A 514 18.12 26.81 6.28
N GLU A 515 18.78 25.75 5.78
CA GLU A 515 18.53 25.21 4.44
C GLU A 515 17.12 24.60 4.32
N VAL A 516 16.63 23.90 5.35
CA VAL A 516 15.28 23.34 5.42
C VAL A 516 14.25 24.48 5.38
N ILE A 517 14.37 25.48 6.26
CA ILE A 517 13.45 26.61 6.36
C ILE A 517 13.39 27.40 5.03
N GLU A 518 14.54 27.64 4.40
CA GLU A 518 14.58 28.28 3.07
C GLU A 518 13.86 27.43 2.01
N THR A 519 14.09 26.11 1.99
CA THR A 519 13.48 25.21 1.01
C THR A 519 11.98 25.14 1.18
N PHE A 520 11.47 25.19 2.42
CA PHE A 520 10.04 25.18 2.76
C PHE A 520 9.39 26.58 2.75
N ASN A 521 10.04 27.60 2.19
CA ASN A 521 9.53 28.97 2.05
C ASN A 521 9.13 29.64 3.38
N ASN A 522 9.97 29.51 4.43
CA ASN A 522 9.70 30.00 5.77
C ASN A 522 8.36 29.51 6.34
N PRO A 523 8.25 28.23 6.70
CA PRO A 523 7.02 27.62 7.17
C PRO A 523 6.57 28.24 8.50
N GLU A 524 5.27 28.23 8.79
CA GLU A 524 4.70 28.68 10.07
C GLU A 524 5.17 27.82 11.26
N TYR A 525 5.39 26.52 11.02
CA TYR A 525 5.79 25.56 12.03
C TYR A 525 7.06 24.79 11.60
N LEU A 526 7.82 24.37 12.60
CA LEU A 526 8.92 23.41 12.48
C LEU A 526 8.66 22.27 13.48
N HIS A 527 8.52 21.05 13.01
CA HIS A 527 8.41 19.89 13.87
C HIS A 527 9.80 19.31 14.13
N ILE A 528 10.25 19.36 15.38
CA ILE A 528 11.61 18.97 15.75
C ILE A 528 11.77 17.49 16.13
N GLY A 529 10.72 16.66 15.96
CA GLY A 529 10.75 15.27 16.40
C GLY A 529 10.76 15.16 17.92
N HIS A 530 11.91 14.77 18.47
CA HIS A 530 12.19 14.74 19.91
C HIS A 530 11.50 13.63 20.69
N ASP A 531 11.10 12.56 20.00
CA ASP A 531 10.49 11.36 20.55
C ASP A 531 11.54 10.29 20.89
N GLU A 532 11.16 9.40 21.79
CA GLU A 532 11.84 8.15 22.12
C GLU A 532 13.35 8.26 22.37
N VAL A 533 13.86 9.40 22.79
CA VAL A 533 15.31 9.74 22.88
C VAL A 533 16.14 8.68 23.59
N TYR A 534 15.59 8.02 24.60
CA TYR A 534 16.23 6.93 25.37
C TYR A 534 15.35 5.68 25.47
N PHE A 535 14.63 5.39 24.41
CA PHE A 535 13.65 4.29 24.36
C PHE A 535 14.31 2.90 24.45
N PHE A 536 15.47 2.71 23.83
CA PHE A 536 16.09 1.40 23.68
C PHE A 536 16.81 0.95 24.94
N ALA A 537 16.50 -0.27 25.42
CA ALA A 537 17.04 -0.82 26.66
C ALA A 537 18.56 -1.01 26.67
N ASP A 538 19.16 -1.21 25.50
CA ASP A 538 20.61 -1.42 25.37
C ASP A 538 21.39 -0.17 25.01
N GLN A 539 20.69 0.93 24.75
CA GLN A 539 21.28 2.25 24.55
C GLN A 539 21.89 2.73 25.86
N LYS A 540 23.16 3.10 25.82
CA LYS A 540 23.83 3.78 26.94
C LYS A 540 23.45 5.25 26.89
N PHE A 541 22.48 5.65 27.72
CA PHE A 541 22.00 7.03 27.74
C PHE A 541 21.78 7.51 29.19
N PRO A 542 22.44 8.62 29.67
CA PRO A 542 23.53 9.30 28.95
C PRO A 542 24.84 8.49 28.99
N ASN A 543 25.73 8.66 28.02
CA ASN A 543 26.99 7.94 27.91
C ASN A 543 28.23 8.86 27.94
N ARG A 544 28.09 10.08 27.43
CA ARG A 544 29.22 11.05 27.45
C ARG A 544 29.41 11.63 28.84
N PRO A 545 30.66 11.74 29.33
CA PRO A 545 30.94 12.23 30.70
C PRO A 545 30.30 13.57 31.02
N GLU A 546 30.31 14.49 30.05
CA GLU A 546 29.72 15.83 30.18
C GLU A 546 28.18 15.74 30.35
N ASN A 547 27.53 14.87 29.61
CA ASN A 547 26.10 14.67 29.64
C ASN A 547 25.65 13.87 30.88
N ILE A 548 26.48 12.91 31.34
CA ILE A 548 26.27 12.23 32.62
C ILE A 548 26.33 13.25 33.78
N ALA A 549 27.31 14.17 33.75
CA ALA A 549 27.42 15.21 34.77
C ALA A 549 26.28 16.21 34.75
N LYS A 550 25.71 16.50 33.57
CA LYS A 550 24.55 17.39 33.38
C LYS A 550 23.25 16.74 33.83
N GLY A 551 23.05 15.48 33.51
CA GLY A 551 21.85 14.72 33.77
C GLY A 551 20.77 14.90 32.69
N VAL A 552 20.03 13.82 32.42
CA VAL A 552 19.09 13.71 31.27
C VAL A 552 18.04 14.83 31.26
N LYS A 553 17.49 15.18 32.40
CA LYS A 553 16.45 16.24 32.48
C LYS A 553 16.98 17.59 31.94
N GLU A 554 18.19 17.99 32.32
CA GLU A 554 18.77 19.24 31.83
C GLU A 554 19.25 19.10 30.35
N MET A 555 19.66 17.92 29.93
CA MET A 555 19.96 17.66 28.50
C MET A 555 18.73 17.93 27.64
N VAL A 556 17.61 17.29 27.95
CA VAL A 556 16.34 17.48 27.22
C VAL A 556 15.91 18.95 27.25
N TYR A 557 16.01 19.61 28.41
CA TYR A 557 15.64 21.01 28.51
C TYR A 557 16.51 21.92 27.62
N GLU A 558 17.81 21.75 27.64
CA GLU A 558 18.72 22.56 26.83
C GLU A 558 18.49 22.36 25.35
N ASP A 559 18.27 21.12 24.93
CA ASP A 559 18.05 20.81 23.52
C ASP A 559 16.74 21.42 23.01
N VAL A 560 15.63 21.21 23.72
CA VAL A 560 14.34 21.84 23.35
C VAL A 560 14.46 23.36 23.33
N MET A 561 15.14 23.96 24.31
CA MET A 561 15.30 25.42 24.39
C MET A 561 16.20 25.98 23.29
N HIS A 562 17.17 25.19 22.81
CA HIS A 562 17.98 25.56 21.65
C HIS A 562 17.08 25.74 20.42
N TYR A 563 16.31 24.71 20.04
CA TYR A 563 15.43 24.77 18.87
C TYR A 563 14.27 25.75 19.05
N TYR A 564 13.73 25.88 20.25
CA TYR A 564 12.72 26.89 20.53
C TYR A 564 13.24 28.31 20.26
N ASN A 565 14.41 28.65 20.76
CA ASN A 565 15.00 29.97 20.54
C ASN A 565 15.40 30.17 19.08
N TYR A 566 15.98 29.15 18.44
CA TYR A 566 16.33 29.15 17.02
C TYR A 566 15.10 29.44 16.11
N ALA A 567 14.01 28.76 16.35
CA ALA A 567 12.76 28.93 15.60
C ALA A 567 12.09 30.28 15.88
N LYS A 568 12.07 30.69 17.15
CA LYS A 568 11.49 31.96 17.60
C LYS A 568 12.18 33.19 16.99
N GLU A 569 13.49 33.17 16.82
CA GLU A 569 14.25 34.22 16.13
C GLU A 569 13.83 34.39 14.66
N ARG A 570 13.18 33.38 14.08
CA ARG A 570 12.68 33.30 12.69
C ARG A 570 11.17 33.45 12.58
N ASP A 571 10.49 33.76 13.69
CA ASP A 571 9.03 33.84 13.79
C ASP A 571 8.31 32.51 13.48
N ILE A 572 8.95 31.38 13.79
CA ILE A 572 8.46 30.01 13.58
C ILE A 572 8.10 29.40 14.95
N ARG A 573 6.95 28.73 15.04
CA ARG A 573 6.60 27.95 16.23
C ARG A 573 7.08 26.51 16.09
N ILE A 574 7.58 25.92 17.16
CA ILE A 574 7.96 24.51 17.12
C ILE A 574 6.80 23.59 17.50
N MET A 575 6.78 22.45 16.83
CA MET A 575 6.01 21.25 17.21
C MET A 575 6.99 20.18 17.68
N MET A 576 6.58 19.35 18.64
CA MET A 576 7.36 18.17 19.04
C MET A 576 6.45 17.05 19.54
N TRP A 577 6.92 15.82 19.46
CA TRP A 577 6.22 14.68 20.04
C TRP A 577 6.18 14.79 21.56
N HIS A 578 5.10 14.32 22.16
CA HIS A 578 4.79 14.55 23.57
C HIS A 578 5.39 13.53 24.55
N ASP A 579 5.76 12.33 24.08
CA ASP A 579 6.05 11.12 24.87
C ASP A 579 7.13 11.30 25.94
N MET A 580 8.16 12.12 25.66
CA MET A 580 9.22 12.45 26.60
C MET A 580 8.71 13.32 27.76
N PHE A 581 7.55 13.96 27.65
CA PHE A 581 7.02 14.92 28.62
C PHE A 581 5.80 14.40 29.38
N VAL A 582 5.47 13.13 29.27
CA VAL A 582 4.40 12.45 30.01
C VAL A 582 4.93 11.17 30.66
N THR A 583 4.35 10.83 31.81
CA THR A 583 4.69 9.61 32.54
C THR A 583 3.82 8.44 32.08
N ARG A 584 4.22 7.20 32.39
CA ARG A 584 3.38 6.01 32.16
C ARG A 584 2.04 6.06 32.91
N ALA A 585 1.93 6.84 33.97
CA ALA A 585 0.65 7.03 34.69
C ALA A 585 -0.29 7.97 33.92
N GLU A 586 0.23 8.96 33.22
CA GLU A 586 -0.50 9.93 32.40
C GLU A 586 -0.80 9.36 31.01
N CYS A 587 0.18 8.68 30.42
CA CYS A 587 0.12 8.06 29.11
C CYS A 587 0.65 6.61 29.17
N PRO A 588 -0.21 5.60 29.41
CA PRO A 588 0.21 4.21 29.60
C PRO A 588 0.89 3.59 28.36
N GLU A 589 0.56 4.07 27.19
CA GLU A 589 1.07 3.55 25.93
C GLU A 589 2.55 3.93 25.69
N ASN A 590 2.87 5.20 25.80
CA ASN A 590 4.17 5.75 25.37
C ASN A 590 4.69 6.89 26.28
N GLY A 591 4.35 6.91 27.56
CA GLY A 591 4.91 7.90 28.50
C GLY A 591 6.33 7.55 28.92
N PHE A 592 7.34 8.25 28.41
CA PHE A 592 8.76 8.05 28.72
C PHE A 592 9.31 9.07 29.72
N GLY A 593 8.57 10.13 30.06
CA GLY A 593 9.02 11.21 30.92
C GLY A 593 9.05 10.92 32.44
N GLY A 594 8.79 9.68 32.85
CA GLY A 594 8.83 9.25 34.26
C GLY A 594 10.22 8.86 34.77
N GLU A 595 10.26 7.90 35.75
CA GLU A 595 11.51 7.31 36.21
C GLU A 595 12.28 6.66 35.04
N PRO A 596 13.63 6.68 35.05
CA PRO A 596 14.49 7.24 36.12
C PRO A 596 14.83 8.73 35.95
N PHE A 597 14.42 9.37 34.85
CA PHE A 597 14.95 10.69 34.47
C PHE A 597 14.00 11.86 34.78
N PHE A 598 12.71 11.59 35.02
CA PHE A 598 11.72 12.59 35.45
C PHE A 598 11.59 13.80 34.52
N VAL A 599 11.69 13.59 33.22
CA VAL A 599 11.63 14.64 32.18
C VAL A 599 10.26 15.32 32.14
N ALA A 600 9.15 14.62 32.47
CA ALA A 600 7.83 15.21 32.58
C ALA A 600 7.76 16.40 33.55
N GLU A 601 8.66 16.49 34.55
CA GLU A 601 8.76 17.63 35.48
C GLU A 601 9.23 18.93 34.78
N LEU A 602 9.67 18.88 33.54
CA LEU A 602 10.08 20.07 32.78
C LEU A 602 8.89 20.89 32.27
N ARG A 603 7.69 20.29 32.11
CA ARG A 603 6.53 20.98 31.54
C ARG A 603 6.29 22.39 32.08
N PRO A 604 6.39 22.67 33.40
CA PRO A 604 6.24 24.04 33.92
C PRO A 604 7.33 25.04 33.45
N ARG A 605 8.50 24.54 33.04
CA ARG A 605 9.63 25.34 32.58
C ARG A 605 9.57 25.67 31.09
N LEU A 606 8.84 24.87 30.33
CA LEU A 606 8.76 25.01 28.86
C LEU A 606 7.84 26.19 28.47
N PRO A 607 8.20 26.92 27.41
CA PRO A 607 7.32 27.91 26.76
C PRO A 607 5.98 27.29 26.34
N LYS A 608 4.88 28.02 26.56
CA LYS A 608 3.53 27.48 26.34
C LYS A 608 3.04 27.61 24.89
N ASP A 609 3.79 28.30 24.06
CA ASP A 609 3.57 28.38 22.62
C ASP A 609 4.21 27.22 21.83
N ILE A 610 4.92 26.29 22.50
CA ILE A 610 5.29 24.98 21.93
C ILE A 610 4.02 24.16 21.71
N ILE A 611 3.91 23.54 20.54
CA ILE A 611 2.80 22.65 20.17
C ILE A 611 3.18 21.22 20.51
N MET A 612 2.41 20.57 21.39
CA MET A 612 2.60 19.16 21.74
C MET A 612 1.82 18.28 20.77
N VAL A 613 2.52 17.42 20.05
CA VAL A 613 1.89 16.43 19.17
C VAL A 613 1.74 15.12 19.95
N ASP A 614 0.52 14.88 20.42
CA ASP A 614 0.15 13.76 21.28
C ASP A 614 -0.14 12.53 20.44
N TRP A 615 0.88 11.69 20.20
CA TRP A 615 0.72 10.47 19.40
C TRP A 615 0.24 9.28 20.23
N ARG A 616 -0.85 8.68 19.77
CA ARG A 616 -1.49 7.52 20.39
C ARG A 616 -2.00 6.61 19.28
N TYR A 617 -1.55 5.38 19.25
CA TYR A 617 -1.78 4.48 18.10
C TYR A 617 -2.59 3.24 18.44
N ALA A 618 -2.46 2.74 19.67
CA ALA A 618 -3.15 1.54 20.11
C ALA A 618 -4.21 1.86 21.16
N GLY A 619 -5.27 1.12 21.13
CA GLY A 619 -6.22 1.05 22.21
C GLY A 619 -7.45 1.96 22.08
N ASN A 620 -8.55 1.43 22.58
CA ASN A 620 -9.83 2.11 22.71
C ASN A 620 -9.88 2.81 24.09
N TYR A 621 -9.03 3.79 24.30
CA TYR A 621 -9.12 4.61 25.50
C TYR A 621 -10.38 5.45 25.43
N LYS A 622 -11.08 5.54 26.55
CA LYS A 622 -12.26 6.40 26.67
C LYS A 622 -11.89 7.85 26.99
N GLU A 623 -10.71 8.05 27.54
CA GLU A 623 -10.19 9.35 27.95
C GLU A 623 -8.69 9.38 27.67
N TYR A 624 -8.20 10.51 27.18
CA TYR A 624 -6.80 10.79 26.95
C TYR A 624 -6.35 11.87 27.91
N GLN A 625 -5.77 11.44 29.04
CA GLN A 625 -5.41 12.36 30.14
C GLN A 625 -4.29 13.32 29.74
N ASP A 626 -3.38 12.89 28.89
CA ASP A 626 -2.29 13.67 28.33
C ASP A 626 -2.79 14.90 27.57
N VAL A 627 -3.75 14.75 26.65
CA VAL A 627 -4.41 15.88 25.97
C VAL A 627 -4.94 16.90 26.99
N LYS A 628 -5.66 16.41 28.01
CA LYS A 628 -6.21 17.25 29.07
C LYS A 628 -5.11 17.99 29.84
N ILE A 629 -4.07 17.28 30.28
CA ILE A 629 -2.96 17.83 31.06
C ILE A 629 -2.28 18.94 30.28
N PHE A 630 -1.86 18.71 29.06
CA PHE A 630 -1.18 19.73 28.26
C PHE A 630 -2.07 20.96 28.02
N ARG A 631 -3.34 20.78 27.71
CA ARG A 631 -4.28 21.90 27.53
C ARG A 631 -4.50 22.69 28.81
N GLU A 632 -4.66 22.03 29.99
CA GLU A 632 -4.81 22.70 31.30
C GLU A 632 -3.52 23.41 31.72
N GLU A 633 -2.35 22.89 31.29
CA GLU A 633 -1.06 23.55 31.53
C GLU A 633 -0.74 24.68 30.51
N GLY A 634 -1.61 24.89 29.51
CA GLY A 634 -1.55 26.02 28.58
C GLY A 634 -0.81 25.75 27.27
N PHE A 635 -0.45 24.50 26.95
CA PHE A 635 0.11 24.15 25.66
C PHE A 635 -0.98 23.98 24.59
N ASP A 636 -0.65 24.26 23.35
CA ASP A 636 -1.45 23.79 22.21
C ASP A 636 -1.18 22.31 21.96
N VAL A 637 -2.22 21.58 21.57
CA VAL A 637 -2.16 20.14 21.38
C VAL A 637 -2.72 19.73 20.02
N ILE A 638 -2.00 18.87 19.33
CA ILE A 638 -2.43 18.16 18.13
C ILE A 638 -2.48 16.67 18.46
N GLY A 639 -3.59 15.99 18.18
CA GLY A 639 -3.70 14.55 18.36
C GLY A 639 -3.09 13.79 17.18
N GLY A 640 -2.07 12.98 17.42
CA GLY A 640 -1.41 12.13 16.44
C GLY A 640 -2.02 10.72 16.42
N THR A 641 -2.55 10.28 15.29
CA THR A 641 -3.20 8.98 15.14
C THR A 641 -2.52 8.11 14.09
N TRP A 642 -2.77 6.80 14.12
CA TRP A 642 -2.31 5.89 13.09
C TRP A 642 -3.50 5.09 12.52
N PHE A 643 -3.57 3.76 12.63
CA PHE A 643 -4.53 2.94 11.88
C PHE A 643 -5.77 2.49 12.68
N GLU A 644 -5.77 2.61 14.00
CA GLU A 644 -6.85 2.10 14.85
C GLU A 644 -8.09 3.02 14.86
N ARG A 645 -9.22 2.51 14.32
CA ARG A 645 -10.48 3.26 14.19
C ARG A 645 -10.93 3.91 15.50
N GLY A 646 -10.97 3.10 16.57
CA GLY A 646 -11.46 3.58 17.87
C GLY A 646 -10.56 4.65 18.48
N ASN A 647 -9.26 4.54 18.25
CA ASN A 647 -8.28 5.55 18.65
C ASN A 647 -8.52 6.87 17.89
N ILE A 648 -8.62 6.83 16.54
CA ILE A 648 -8.84 8.03 15.71
C ILE A 648 -10.10 8.76 16.19
N GLU A 649 -11.21 8.04 16.36
CA GLU A 649 -12.48 8.61 16.81
C GLU A 649 -12.38 9.26 18.20
N ASN A 650 -11.89 8.51 19.18
CA ASN A 650 -11.88 8.94 20.56
C ASN A 650 -10.88 10.07 20.82
N LEU A 651 -9.66 9.99 20.24
CA LEU A 651 -8.66 11.05 20.37
C LEU A 651 -9.16 12.35 19.74
N THR A 652 -9.78 12.28 18.54
CA THR A 652 -10.35 13.47 17.89
C THR A 652 -11.41 14.15 18.77
N LYS A 653 -12.29 13.36 19.40
CA LYS A 653 -13.32 13.86 20.32
C LYS A 653 -12.71 14.51 21.57
N GLU A 654 -11.66 13.92 22.14
CA GLU A 654 -10.96 14.47 23.32
C GLU A 654 -10.19 15.75 22.95
N VAL A 655 -9.49 15.79 21.82
CA VAL A 655 -8.80 16.99 21.30
C VAL A 655 -9.82 18.13 21.14
N LYS A 656 -10.95 17.89 20.51
CA LYS A 656 -12.04 18.87 20.39
C LYS A 656 -12.59 19.30 21.76
N LYS A 657 -12.85 18.36 22.64
CA LYS A 657 -13.43 18.60 23.97
C LYS A 657 -12.57 19.54 24.82
N TYR A 658 -11.27 19.39 24.78
CA TYR A 658 -10.33 20.23 25.52
C TYR A 658 -9.82 21.45 24.74
N GLY A 659 -10.36 21.71 23.53
CA GLY A 659 -9.97 22.85 22.71
C GLY A 659 -8.55 22.72 22.17
N GLY A 660 -8.15 21.51 21.79
CA GLY A 660 -6.89 21.29 21.08
C GLY A 660 -6.94 21.86 19.67
N MET A 661 -5.78 22.04 19.07
CA MET A 661 -5.59 22.74 17.80
C MET A 661 -6.07 21.89 16.60
N GLY A 662 -5.80 20.57 16.63
CA GLY A 662 -6.12 19.74 15.49
C GLY A 662 -5.71 18.27 15.60
N MET A 663 -5.70 17.61 14.45
CA MET A 663 -5.30 16.21 14.30
C MET A 663 -4.20 16.07 13.27
N LEU A 664 -3.29 15.14 13.51
CA LEU A 664 -2.27 14.68 12.56
C LEU A 664 -2.46 13.17 12.30
N GLN A 665 -2.80 12.82 11.08
CA GLN A 665 -2.75 11.42 10.65
C GLN A 665 -1.32 11.04 10.30
N THR A 666 -0.70 10.20 11.10
CA THR A 666 0.66 9.72 10.87
C THR A 666 0.70 8.49 9.96
N ILE A 667 1.87 8.24 9.39
CA ILE A 667 2.19 7.04 8.62
C ILE A 667 3.60 6.57 8.98
N TRP A 668 3.77 5.25 9.18
CA TRP A 668 5.05 4.66 9.55
C TRP A 668 5.41 3.45 8.66
N ASN A 669 4.83 3.36 7.49
CA ASN A 669 5.12 2.34 6.50
C ASN A 669 6.23 2.78 5.56
N GLY A 670 7.44 2.90 6.06
CA GLY A 670 8.64 3.05 5.24
C GLY A 670 8.56 4.15 4.17
N TYR A 671 9.69 4.56 3.66
CA TYR A 671 9.85 5.59 2.63
C TYR A 671 9.48 5.12 1.21
N PHE A 672 8.57 4.17 1.07
CA PHE A 672 8.25 3.55 -0.22
C PHE A 672 6.87 3.98 -0.71
N GLY A 673 6.76 5.23 -1.10
CA GLY A 673 5.50 5.80 -1.57
C GLY A 673 5.19 5.52 -3.03
N ASN A 674 5.46 4.35 -3.57
CA ASN A 674 4.97 4.01 -4.90
C ASN A 674 3.56 3.37 -4.84
N ARG A 675 2.85 3.35 -5.97
CA ARG A 675 1.51 2.77 -6.09
C ARG A 675 1.39 1.34 -5.57
N VAL A 676 2.47 0.59 -5.62
CA VAL A 676 2.52 -0.81 -5.17
C VAL A 676 2.49 -0.89 -3.65
N VAL A 677 3.14 0.03 -2.96
CA VAL A 677 3.07 0.15 -1.49
C VAL A 677 1.70 0.62 -1.03
N LEU A 678 1.02 1.46 -1.81
CA LEU A 678 -0.39 1.74 -1.60
C LEU A 678 -1.20 0.44 -1.52
N TYR A 679 -0.96 -0.45 -2.43
CA TYR A 679 -1.66 -1.71 -2.49
C TYR A 679 -1.27 -2.66 -1.36
N ASP A 680 -0.03 -2.71 -0.94
CA ASP A 680 0.44 -3.51 0.18
C ASP A 680 0.15 -2.85 1.55
N GLY A 681 0.13 -1.51 1.61
CA GLY A 681 -0.09 -0.71 2.80
C GLY A 681 -1.44 0.03 2.84
N PHE A 682 -2.44 -0.41 2.08
CA PHE A 682 -3.74 0.26 1.98
C PHE A 682 -4.47 0.37 3.34
N ASN A 683 -4.19 -0.54 4.27
CA ASN A 683 -4.62 -0.43 5.65
C ASN A 683 -4.14 0.86 6.33
N GLN A 684 -3.06 1.48 5.83
CA GLN A 684 -2.55 2.75 6.34
C GLN A 684 -3.10 3.98 5.58
N ILE A 685 -3.82 3.79 4.49
CA ILE A 685 -4.49 4.87 3.76
C ILE A 685 -5.89 5.12 4.30
N GLN A 686 -6.61 4.08 4.69
CA GLN A 686 -7.96 4.24 5.25
C GLN A 686 -8.04 5.19 6.46
N PRO A 687 -7.03 5.30 7.33
CA PRO A 687 -7.05 6.25 8.44
C PRO A 687 -7.16 7.71 8.01
N TYR A 688 -6.62 8.08 6.84
CA TYR A 688 -6.75 9.46 6.34
C TYR A 688 -8.22 9.83 6.12
N VAL A 689 -9.03 8.88 5.62
CA VAL A 689 -10.48 9.10 5.46
C VAL A 689 -11.14 9.37 6.81
N ARG A 690 -10.80 8.59 7.82
CA ARG A 690 -11.38 8.72 9.16
C ARG A 690 -10.94 10.00 9.86
N THR A 691 -9.64 10.27 9.87
CA THR A 691 -9.10 11.46 10.53
C THR A 691 -9.62 12.73 9.88
N GLY A 692 -9.64 12.81 8.54
CA GLY A 692 -10.20 13.98 7.84
C GLY A 692 -11.68 14.15 8.11
N ALA A 693 -12.46 13.08 8.08
CA ALA A 693 -13.89 13.14 8.35
C ALA A 693 -14.21 13.60 9.78
N TRP A 694 -13.57 13.04 10.79
CA TRP A 694 -13.80 13.42 12.18
C TRP A 694 -13.18 14.76 12.58
N ALA A 695 -12.03 15.12 12.05
CA ALA A 695 -11.44 16.43 12.30
C ALA A 695 -12.29 17.56 11.69
N TRP A 696 -12.98 17.27 10.56
CA TRP A 696 -13.94 18.19 9.97
C TRP A 696 -15.26 18.24 10.75
N ASN A 697 -15.81 17.07 11.11
CA ASN A 697 -17.09 16.95 11.83
C ASN A 697 -17.04 15.84 12.89
N ALA A 698 -16.53 16.17 14.06
CA ALA A 698 -16.35 15.22 15.16
C ALA A 698 -17.66 14.69 15.78
N ALA A 699 -18.82 15.30 15.44
CA ALA A 699 -20.12 14.87 15.91
C ALA A 699 -20.81 13.90 14.91
N ASP A 700 -20.20 13.60 13.79
CA ASP A 700 -20.81 12.75 12.78
C ASP A 700 -20.82 11.29 13.24
N GLU A 701 -21.97 10.84 13.75
CA GLU A 701 -22.24 9.45 14.13
C GLU A 701 -22.44 8.53 12.91
N ALA A 702 -22.58 9.09 11.69
CA ALA A 702 -22.78 8.34 10.47
C ALA A 702 -21.48 7.75 9.89
N ASN A 703 -20.33 7.93 10.55
CA ASN A 703 -19.03 7.34 10.19
C ASN A 703 -18.98 5.80 10.32
N THR A 704 -20.06 5.13 9.86
CA THR A 704 -20.18 3.66 9.87
C THR A 704 -19.71 3.01 8.58
N TYR A 705 -19.23 3.82 7.62
CA TYR A 705 -18.76 3.33 6.33
C TYR A 705 -17.45 2.54 6.46
N ASP A 706 -17.24 1.69 5.48
CA ASP A 706 -15.93 1.08 5.27
C ASP A 706 -14.96 2.13 4.70
N ALA A 707 -13.96 2.52 5.48
CA ALA A 707 -13.02 3.56 5.08
C ALA A 707 -12.08 3.10 3.95
N TYR A 708 -11.88 1.81 3.78
CA TYR A 708 -11.16 1.26 2.63
C TYR A 708 -11.94 1.47 1.34
N GLU A 709 -13.25 1.20 1.36
CA GLU A 709 -14.11 1.46 0.21
C GLU A 709 -14.08 2.93 -0.17
N VAL A 710 -14.17 3.81 0.82
CA VAL A 710 -14.13 5.26 0.58
C VAL A 710 -12.79 5.72 0.02
N ALA A 711 -11.68 5.23 0.57
CA ALA A 711 -10.35 5.57 0.07
C ALA A 711 -10.16 5.16 -1.40
N ALA A 712 -10.62 3.95 -1.76
CA ALA A 712 -10.58 3.49 -3.13
C ALA A 712 -11.50 4.29 -4.07
N GLU A 713 -12.73 4.65 -3.60
CA GLU A 713 -13.65 5.53 -4.35
C GLU A 713 -13.02 6.91 -4.61
N MET A 714 -12.29 7.47 -3.65
CA MET A 714 -11.63 8.76 -3.79
C MET A 714 -10.45 8.72 -4.76
N TRP A 715 -9.77 7.58 -4.84
CA TRP A 715 -8.64 7.41 -5.76
C TRP A 715 -9.06 7.31 -7.23
N GLU A 716 -10.33 7.02 -7.49
CA GLU A 716 -10.86 6.97 -8.85
C GLU A 716 -11.22 8.38 -9.36
N PRO A 717 -10.82 8.74 -10.58
CA PRO A 717 -11.27 9.97 -11.21
C PRO A 717 -12.80 10.01 -11.30
N ILE A 718 -13.38 11.19 -11.18
CA ILE A 718 -14.83 11.43 -11.35
C ILE A 718 -15.29 11.20 -12.80
N LYS A 719 -14.38 10.83 -13.68
CA LYS A 719 -14.67 10.66 -15.11
C LYS A 719 -15.76 9.63 -15.33
N GLU A 720 -16.79 10.08 -16.01
CA GLU A 720 -17.81 9.23 -16.59
C GLU A 720 -17.16 8.12 -17.44
N LEU A 721 -17.66 6.90 -17.30
CA LEU A 721 -17.64 5.98 -18.43
C LEU A 721 -18.52 6.66 -19.50
N PRO A 722 -17.97 7.13 -20.65
CA PRO A 722 -18.73 7.91 -21.60
C PRO A 722 -20.07 7.23 -21.91
N ALA A 723 -21.17 7.97 -21.87
CA ALA A 723 -22.47 7.53 -22.34
C ALA A 723 -22.32 7.10 -23.80
N GLY A 724 -21.97 5.89 -24.04
CA GLY A 724 -21.67 5.37 -25.36
C GLY A 724 -21.94 3.89 -25.47
N ALA A 725 -22.18 3.45 -26.65
CA ALA A 725 -22.53 2.10 -26.98
C ALA A 725 -21.51 1.09 -26.43
N GLY A 726 -21.84 0.47 -25.31
CA GLY A 726 -21.16 -0.70 -24.83
C GLY A 726 -21.98 -1.95 -25.05
N PHE A 727 -21.34 -3.10 -24.99
CA PHE A 727 -21.95 -4.38 -25.25
C PHE A 727 -21.53 -5.37 -24.18
N THR A 728 -22.45 -6.15 -23.68
CA THR A 728 -22.11 -7.37 -22.96
C THR A 728 -21.67 -8.44 -23.96
N VAL A 729 -20.81 -9.34 -23.54
CA VAL A 729 -20.39 -10.50 -24.32
C VAL A 729 -21.13 -11.73 -23.81
N ASP A 730 -21.88 -12.38 -24.67
CA ASP A 730 -22.54 -13.64 -24.35
C ASP A 730 -21.49 -14.75 -24.19
N LEU A 731 -21.36 -15.30 -23.00
CA LEU A 731 -20.39 -16.36 -22.64
C LEU A 731 -21.06 -17.75 -22.52
N ASN A 732 -22.36 -17.90 -22.81
CA ASN A 732 -23.05 -19.17 -22.60
C ASN A 732 -22.42 -20.35 -23.32
N ASP A 733 -21.92 -20.14 -24.55
CA ASP A 733 -21.32 -21.21 -25.36
C ASP A 733 -19.91 -21.61 -24.90
N VAL A 734 -19.25 -20.80 -24.04
CA VAL A 734 -17.87 -21.01 -23.59
C VAL A 734 -17.78 -21.22 -22.08
N ALA A 735 -18.83 -20.97 -21.34
CA ALA A 735 -18.91 -21.30 -19.92
C ALA A 735 -18.77 -22.82 -19.71
N ASN A 736 -17.99 -23.21 -18.75
CA ASN A 736 -17.59 -24.60 -18.52
C ASN A 736 -17.80 -25.10 -17.09
N ILE A 737 -18.29 -24.24 -16.21
CA ILE A 737 -18.60 -24.60 -14.82
C ILE A 737 -19.91 -23.93 -14.38
N SER A 738 -20.81 -24.76 -13.79
CA SER A 738 -22.00 -24.25 -13.12
C SER A 738 -21.66 -23.78 -11.70
N LEU A 739 -22.22 -22.69 -11.26
CA LEU A 739 -22.05 -22.12 -9.93
C LEU A 739 -23.21 -22.41 -8.98
N GLY A 740 -24.23 -23.17 -9.46
CA GLY A 740 -25.38 -23.56 -8.65
C GLY A 740 -25.19 -24.90 -7.95
N GLY A 741 -25.79 -25.04 -6.76
CA GLY A 741 -25.84 -26.26 -5.97
C GLY A 741 -25.07 -26.25 -4.69
N GLU A 742 -25.61 -26.93 -3.64
CA GLU A 742 -24.91 -27.11 -2.37
C GLU A 742 -23.62 -27.91 -2.57
N GLY A 743 -22.52 -27.44 -2.01
CA GLY A 743 -21.26 -28.19 -1.93
C GLY A 743 -20.46 -28.24 -3.21
N HIS A 744 -20.51 -27.22 -4.05
CA HIS A 744 -19.65 -27.15 -5.23
C HIS A 744 -18.19 -27.28 -4.82
N PRO A 745 -17.46 -28.35 -5.21
CA PRO A 745 -16.12 -28.66 -4.68
C PRO A 745 -15.06 -27.60 -5.02
N PHE A 746 -15.35 -26.68 -5.91
CA PHE A 746 -14.44 -25.64 -6.37
C PHE A 746 -14.61 -24.32 -5.61
N LEU A 747 -15.67 -24.18 -4.85
CA LEU A 747 -15.97 -22.98 -4.05
C LEU A 747 -15.78 -23.25 -2.55
N PHE A 748 -15.00 -24.25 -2.21
CA PHE A 748 -14.16 -24.31 -1.03
C PHE A 748 -14.82 -24.42 0.32
N GLY A 749 -15.74 -25.28 0.55
CA GLY A 749 -16.17 -25.56 1.94
C GLY A 749 -16.48 -24.28 2.74
N SER A 750 -16.40 -23.13 2.09
CA SER A 750 -16.75 -21.83 2.59
C SER A 750 -18.24 -21.63 2.36
N ASN A 751 -18.85 -20.85 3.23
CA ASN A 751 -20.27 -20.49 3.20
C ASN A 751 -20.64 -19.55 2.03
N PHE A 752 -19.82 -19.50 0.95
CA PHE A 752 -20.08 -18.63 -0.20
C PHE A 752 -21.05 -19.31 -1.14
N ASP A 753 -22.22 -18.78 -1.22
CA ASP A 753 -23.19 -19.14 -2.24
C ASP A 753 -23.17 -18.12 -3.39
N ILE A 754 -22.15 -18.26 -4.26
CA ILE A 754 -22.04 -17.40 -5.45
C ILE A 754 -23.28 -17.52 -6.30
N GLY A 755 -23.92 -18.70 -6.37
CA GLY A 755 -25.12 -18.94 -7.13
C GLY A 755 -26.35 -18.18 -6.64
N ASN A 756 -26.37 -17.74 -5.38
CA ASN A 756 -27.43 -16.87 -4.87
C ASN A 756 -27.17 -15.38 -5.15
N ILE A 757 -25.92 -14.99 -5.38
CA ILE A 757 -25.51 -13.61 -5.61
C ILE A 757 -25.44 -13.29 -7.09
N LEU A 758 -24.77 -14.13 -7.88
CA LEU A 758 -24.77 -14.00 -9.32
C LEU A 758 -26.04 -14.63 -9.88
N GLN A 759 -26.79 -13.85 -10.66
CA GLN A 759 -27.99 -14.32 -11.34
C GLN A 759 -27.69 -14.42 -12.84
N PRO A 760 -28.18 -15.48 -13.53
CA PRO A 760 -28.05 -15.58 -14.97
C PRO A 760 -28.67 -14.39 -15.71
N GLY A 761 -28.06 -13.98 -16.81
CA GLY A 761 -28.49 -12.84 -17.62
C GLY A 761 -27.85 -11.52 -17.22
N ILE A 762 -28.50 -10.43 -17.58
CA ILE A 762 -27.90 -9.08 -17.38
C ILE A 762 -27.90 -8.68 -15.91
N MET A 763 -26.71 -8.49 -15.39
CA MET A 763 -26.48 -8.06 -14.02
C MET A 763 -25.55 -6.83 -14.02
N GLN A 764 -25.83 -5.90 -13.11
CA GLN A 764 -24.98 -4.73 -12.92
C GLN A 764 -24.03 -4.94 -11.73
N VAL A 765 -22.75 -4.66 -11.98
CA VAL A 765 -21.71 -4.61 -10.95
C VAL A 765 -21.02 -3.25 -11.07
N GLY A 766 -21.10 -2.45 -10.03
CA GLY A 766 -20.64 -1.07 -10.12
C GLY A 766 -21.31 -0.31 -11.26
N GLN A 767 -20.52 0.25 -12.14
CA GLN A 767 -21.00 1.03 -13.29
C GLN A 767 -21.19 0.20 -14.58
N VAL A 768 -20.86 -1.09 -14.56
CA VAL A 768 -20.83 -1.93 -15.76
C VAL A 768 -21.90 -3.03 -15.67
N LYS A 769 -22.57 -3.28 -16.78
CA LYS A 769 -23.47 -4.43 -16.92
C LYS A 769 -22.72 -5.60 -17.54
N PHE A 770 -22.96 -6.78 -16.99
CA PHE A 770 -22.42 -8.04 -17.48
C PHE A 770 -23.55 -8.99 -17.80
N ASP A 771 -23.39 -9.82 -18.83
CA ASP A 771 -24.26 -10.94 -19.11
C ASP A 771 -23.65 -12.19 -18.47
N ILE A 772 -24.27 -12.64 -17.36
CA ILE A 772 -23.80 -13.79 -16.61
C ILE A 772 -24.29 -15.06 -17.30
N PRO A 773 -23.37 -15.93 -17.75
CA PRO A 773 -23.76 -17.16 -18.45
C PRO A 773 -24.51 -18.13 -17.55
N ALA A 774 -25.24 -19.04 -18.13
CA ALA A 774 -26.00 -20.09 -17.45
C ALA A 774 -25.64 -21.48 -17.97
N ILE A 775 -25.59 -22.44 -17.05
CA ILE A 775 -25.60 -23.88 -17.34
C ILE A 775 -26.77 -24.49 -16.57
N ASP A 776 -27.68 -25.17 -17.29
CA ASP A 776 -28.89 -25.78 -16.73
C ASP A 776 -29.73 -24.82 -15.85
N GLY A 777 -29.77 -23.55 -16.25
CA GLY A 777 -30.53 -22.52 -15.56
C GLY A 777 -29.87 -21.94 -14.29
N ALA A 778 -28.72 -22.44 -13.89
CA ALA A 778 -27.89 -21.89 -12.82
C ALA A 778 -26.82 -20.94 -13.38
N PRO A 779 -26.41 -19.91 -12.62
CA PRO A 779 -25.28 -19.07 -13.04
C PRO A 779 -24.03 -19.91 -13.31
N ALA A 780 -23.21 -19.49 -14.25
CA ALA A 780 -22.05 -20.22 -14.73
C ALA A 780 -20.84 -19.30 -14.90
N ALA A 781 -19.67 -19.90 -15.10
CA ALA A 781 -18.42 -19.20 -15.34
C ALA A 781 -17.54 -19.93 -16.34
N ILE A 782 -16.51 -19.24 -16.83
CA ILE A 782 -15.36 -19.84 -17.46
C ILE A 782 -14.34 -20.08 -16.36
N ALA A 783 -14.05 -21.36 -16.05
CA ALA A 783 -12.95 -21.76 -15.19
C ALA A 783 -11.76 -22.17 -16.02
N LEU A 784 -10.55 -21.73 -15.62
CA LEU A 784 -9.31 -22.23 -16.17
C LEU A 784 -8.77 -23.38 -15.31
N GLN A 785 -7.93 -24.19 -15.94
CA GLN A 785 -7.25 -25.29 -15.26
C GLN A 785 -6.49 -24.78 -14.03
N SER A 786 -6.67 -25.48 -12.94
CA SER A 786 -5.99 -25.20 -11.68
C SER A 786 -5.67 -26.50 -10.94
N ARG A 787 -4.92 -26.41 -9.86
CA ARG A 787 -4.68 -27.56 -8.95
C ARG A 787 -5.97 -28.17 -8.39
N ARG A 788 -7.04 -27.39 -8.32
CA ARG A 788 -8.34 -27.83 -7.80
C ARG A 788 -9.32 -28.21 -8.88
N ASN A 789 -9.07 -27.83 -10.14
CA ASN A 789 -9.88 -28.16 -11.29
C ASN A 789 -8.99 -28.55 -12.48
N HIS A 790 -8.61 -29.81 -12.53
CA HIS A 790 -7.73 -30.34 -13.57
C HIS A 790 -8.45 -30.57 -14.90
N GLU A 791 -9.77 -30.68 -14.89
CA GLU A 791 -10.59 -30.94 -16.08
C GLU A 791 -10.86 -29.66 -16.87
N ALA A 792 -10.69 -28.50 -16.26
CA ALA A 792 -10.89 -27.24 -16.95
C ALA A 792 -9.79 -26.99 -17.99
N PRO A 793 -10.08 -26.23 -19.05
CA PRO A 793 -9.11 -25.94 -20.10
C PRO A 793 -8.00 -25.01 -19.58
N ALA A 794 -6.75 -25.26 -19.99
CA ALA A 794 -5.63 -24.34 -19.69
C ALA A 794 -5.76 -23.01 -20.45
N GLN A 795 -6.55 -22.95 -21.50
CA GLN A 795 -6.76 -21.79 -22.34
C GLN A 795 -8.16 -21.76 -22.91
N VAL A 796 -8.77 -20.58 -22.92
CA VAL A 796 -10.05 -20.32 -23.57
C VAL A 796 -9.89 -19.23 -24.63
N ASN A 797 -10.43 -19.47 -25.83
CA ASN A 797 -10.51 -18.47 -26.89
C ASN A 797 -11.97 -17.97 -27.00
N ILE A 798 -12.12 -16.65 -26.97
CA ILE A 798 -13.40 -15.95 -27.04
C ILE A 798 -13.40 -15.08 -28.30
N PRO A 799 -14.00 -15.53 -29.42
CA PRO A 799 -14.11 -14.71 -30.62
C PRO A 799 -14.99 -13.49 -30.40
N LEU A 800 -14.54 -12.31 -30.84
CA LEU A 800 -15.26 -11.04 -30.66
C LEU A 800 -15.85 -10.46 -31.96
N ASN A 801 -16.10 -11.27 -32.94
CA ASN A 801 -16.77 -10.88 -34.21
C ASN A 801 -16.21 -9.61 -34.88
N ASN A 802 -14.89 -9.41 -34.78
CA ASN A 802 -14.17 -8.28 -35.38
C ASN A 802 -14.68 -6.92 -34.93
N VAL A 803 -15.01 -6.76 -33.64
CA VAL A 803 -15.41 -5.50 -33.04
C VAL A 803 -14.17 -4.66 -32.73
N ALA A 804 -14.21 -3.37 -33.07
CA ALA A 804 -13.27 -2.37 -32.55
C ALA A 804 -13.85 -1.75 -31.28
N PHE A 805 -13.03 -1.54 -30.27
CA PHE A 805 -13.46 -0.99 -28.99
C PHE A 805 -12.32 -0.29 -28.26
N LYS A 806 -12.69 0.62 -27.35
CA LYS A 806 -11.75 1.39 -26.53
C LYS A 806 -11.39 0.66 -25.25
N ARG A 807 -12.38 0.11 -24.54
CA ARG A 807 -12.22 -0.56 -23.25
C ARG A 807 -12.93 -1.89 -23.21
N MET A 808 -12.43 -2.75 -22.33
CA MET A 808 -13.07 -4.01 -21.98
C MET A 808 -13.02 -4.20 -20.48
N PHE A 809 -14.13 -4.73 -19.95
CA PHE A 809 -14.30 -5.00 -18.53
C PHE A 809 -14.44 -6.49 -18.31
N PHE A 810 -13.68 -7.04 -17.35
CA PHE A 810 -13.70 -8.45 -17.00
C PHE A 810 -14.24 -8.62 -15.58
N LEU A 811 -15.42 -9.14 -15.41
CA LEU A 811 -15.92 -9.54 -14.09
C LEU A 811 -15.37 -10.92 -13.77
N HIS A 812 -14.46 -11.00 -12.84
CA HIS A 812 -13.71 -12.21 -12.54
C HIS A 812 -13.32 -12.31 -11.05
N GLY A 813 -12.81 -13.46 -10.66
CA GLY A 813 -12.27 -13.73 -9.33
C GLY A 813 -11.38 -14.95 -9.35
N ALA A 814 -10.58 -15.11 -8.30
CA ALA A 814 -9.65 -16.22 -8.18
C ALA A 814 -9.73 -16.84 -6.78
N PHE A 815 -9.33 -18.10 -6.69
CA PHE A 815 -9.02 -18.70 -5.43
C PHE A 815 -7.51 -18.82 -5.27
N ILE A 816 -6.99 -18.05 -4.32
CA ILE A 816 -5.56 -17.92 -4.07
C ILE A 816 -5.35 -18.15 -2.58
N GLU A 817 -4.65 -19.22 -2.24
CA GLU A 817 -4.41 -19.64 -0.86
C GLU A 817 -3.15 -19.03 -0.24
N SER A 818 -2.43 -18.22 -1.01
CA SER A 818 -1.12 -17.71 -0.58
C SER A 818 -0.98 -16.21 -0.83
N SER A 819 -0.68 -15.46 0.21
CA SER A 819 -0.28 -14.06 0.12
C SER A 819 0.98 -13.83 -0.76
N LEU A 820 1.77 -14.88 -0.98
CA LEU A 820 2.92 -14.86 -1.91
C LEU A 820 2.52 -14.68 -3.37
N ALA A 821 1.24 -14.84 -3.70
CA ALA A 821 0.73 -14.59 -5.04
C ALA A 821 0.55 -13.11 -5.36
N ARG A 822 0.67 -12.22 -4.39
CA ARG A 822 0.51 -10.77 -4.57
C ARG A 822 1.35 -10.24 -5.73
N LEU A 823 0.72 -9.45 -6.61
CA LEU A 823 1.34 -8.91 -7.82
C LEU A 823 1.92 -9.97 -8.77
N ARG A 824 1.41 -11.18 -8.73
CA ARG A 824 1.80 -12.24 -9.66
C ARG A 824 0.74 -12.46 -10.70
N PRO A 825 1.12 -12.84 -11.92
CA PRO A 825 0.17 -13.28 -12.92
C PRO A 825 -0.63 -14.48 -12.41
N ILE A 826 -1.95 -14.35 -12.42
CA ILE A 826 -2.89 -15.43 -12.14
C ILE A 826 -3.34 -16.06 -13.45
N ALA A 827 -3.46 -15.23 -14.47
CA ALA A 827 -3.77 -15.61 -15.82
C ALA A 827 -3.07 -14.68 -16.81
N SER A 828 -3.10 -15.00 -18.09
CA SER A 828 -2.60 -14.14 -19.16
C SER A 828 -3.73 -13.84 -20.13
N LEU A 829 -3.90 -12.58 -20.49
CA LEU A 829 -4.82 -12.10 -21.49
C LEU A 829 -4.05 -11.81 -22.81
N THR A 830 -4.47 -12.41 -23.89
CA THR A 830 -3.97 -12.08 -25.23
C THR A 830 -5.11 -11.61 -26.12
N VAL A 831 -5.02 -10.39 -26.62
CA VAL A 831 -5.94 -9.82 -27.61
C VAL A 831 -5.33 -10.00 -29.00
N THR A 832 -6.05 -10.65 -29.89
CA THR A 832 -5.62 -10.86 -31.28
C THR A 832 -6.48 -10.03 -32.21
N TYR A 833 -5.87 -9.15 -32.98
CA TYR A 833 -6.54 -8.31 -33.97
C TYR A 833 -6.73 -9.02 -35.30
N THR A 834 -7.59 -8.46 -36.15
CA THR A 834 -7.89 -9.04 -37.46
C THR A 834 -6.72 -8.99 -38.44
N ASP A 835 -5.78 -8.09 -38.24
CA ASP A 835 -4.53 -7.98 -39.00
C ASP A 835 -3.45 -9.01 -38.57
N GLY A 836 -3.74 -9.83 -37.56
CA GLY A 836 -2.84 -10.83 -36.99
C GLY A 836 -1.92 -10.32 -35.89
N SER A 837 -1.88 -9.00 -35.63
CA SER A 837 -1.14 -8.45 -34.50
C SER A 837 -1.75 -8.88 -33.16
N LYS A 838 -0.95 -8.91 -32.10
CA LYS A 838 -1.35 -9.33 -30.77
C LYS A 838 -0.84 -8.38 -29.72
N VAL A 839 -1.61 -8.24 -28.64
CA VAL A 839 -1.22 -7.63 -27.39
C VAL A 839 -1.44 -8.64 -26.28
N THR A 840 -0.40 -8.92 -25.50
CA THR A 840 -0.48 -9.86 -24.37
C THR A 840 -0.08 -9.12 -23.10
N GLY A 841 -0.86 -9.32 -22.03
CA GLY A 841 -0.59 -8.79 -20.69
C GLY A 841 -0.96 -9.80 -19.61
N PRO A 842 -0.40 -9.66 -18.42
CA PRO A 842 -0.81 -10.46 -17.27
C PRO A 842 -2.17 -10.01 -16.75
N ILE A 843 -2.84 -10.91 -16.02
CA ILE A 843 -3.91 -10.60 -15.06
C ILE A 843 -3.29 -10.84 -13.69
N ASP A 844 -2.97 -9.78 -12.98
CA ASP A 844 -2.21 -9.83 -11.75
C ASP A 844 -3.11 -9.85 -10.52
N TYR A 845 -2.76 -10.73 -9.58
CA TYR A 845 -3.38 -10.72 -8.26
C TYR A 845 -3.06 -9.41 -7.54
N TYR A 846 -4.04 -8.83 -6.88
CA TYR A 846 -4.00 -7.52 -6.26
C TYR A 846 -4.04 -6.31 -7.21
N GLY A 847 -3.67 -6.42 -8.45
CA GLY A 847 -3.81 -5.34 -9.42
C GLY A 847 -5.12 -5.42 -10.22
N ASP A 848 -5.43 -6.62 -10.70
CA ASP A 848 -6.52 -6.85 -11.65
C ASP A 848 -7.62 -7.75 -11.10
N ILE A 849 -7.29 -8.68 -10.20
CA ILE A 849 -8.21 -9.71 -9.74
C ILE A 849 -8.16 -9.90 -8.22
N LEU A 850 -9.31 -10.20 -7.62
CA LEU A 850 -9.48 -10.46 -6.19
C LEU A 850 -9.49 -11.97 -5.89
N SER A 851 -9.03 -12.32 -4.70
CA SER A 851 -9.21 -13.66 -4.14
C SER A 851 -10.49 -13.76 -3.32
N PHE A 852 -11.18 -14.90 -3.43
CA PHE A 852 -12.40 -15.16 -2.66
C PHE A 852 -12.17 -15.37 -1.16
N VAL A 853 -10.95 -15.71 -0.75
CA VAL A 853 -10.65 -16.13 0.62
C VAL A 853 -9.90 -15.10 1.45
N GLU A 854 -9.62 -13.95 0.90
CA GLU A 854 -8.86 -12.91 1.59
C GLU A 854 -9.78 -11.82 2.12
N GLU A 855 -9.80 -11.63 3.44
CA GLU A 855 -10.61 -10.59 4.09
C GLU A 855 -10.21 -9.17 3.68
N TYR A 856 -8.97 -8.98 3.24
CA TYR A 856 -8.34 -7.69 2.98
C TYR A 856 -7.92 -7.52 1.52
N ASN A 857 -8.88 -7.58 0.63
CA ASN A 857 -8.65 -7.30 -0.79
C ASN A 857 -8.95 -5.84 -1.09
N HIS A 858 -7.93 -5.02 -1.25
CA HIS A 858 -8.05 -3.56 -1.18
C HIS A 858 -7.88 -2.81 -2.50
N GLN A 859 -7.83 -3.48 -3.64
CA GLN A 859 -7.16 -2.85 -4.76
C GLN A 859 -7.97 -2.63 -5.99
N ILE A 860 -9.06 -3.34 -6.12
CA ILE A 860 -10.05 -3.02 -7.11
C ILE A 860 -11.00 -2.05 -6.44
N SER A 861 -11.27 -0.93 -7.09
CA SER A 861 -12.20 0.06 -6.57
C SER A 861 -13.46 -0.62 -6.03
N PRO A 862 -13.89 -0.34 -4.80
CA PRO A 862 -15.08 -0.96 -4.20
C PRO A 862 -16.34 -0.79 -5.03
N ILE A 863 -16.44 0.28 -5.82
CA ILE A 863 -17.56 0.48 -6.75
C ILE A 863 -17.58 -0.56 -7.89
N ASN A 864 -16.42 -1.19 -8.13
CA ASN A 864 -16.24 -2.21 -9.15
C ASN A 864 -16.36 -3.62 -8.57
N THR A 865 -16.82 -3.77 -7.32
CA THR A 865 -16.91 -5.05 -6.62
C THR A 865 -18.33 -5.46 -6.30
N LEU A 866 -18.51 -6.76 -6.14
CA LEU A 866 -19.72 -7.39 -5.62
C LEU A 866 -19.35 -8.21 -4.37
N LYS A 867 -20.00 -7.95 -3.25
CA LYS A 867 -19.78 -8.70 -2.00
C LYS A 867 -20.47 -10.07 -2.11
N LEU A 868 -19.71 -11.11 -1.76
CA LEU A 868 -20.18 -12.50 -1.79
C LEU A 868 -20.55 -13.04 -0.39
N GLY A 869 -20.74 -12.19 0.61
CA GLY A 869 -20.91 -12.59 2.02
C GLY A 869 -19.55 -12.81 2.72
N ASP A 870 -19.55 -12.87 4.06
CA ASP A 870 -18.40 -13.16 4.93
C ASP A 870 -17.04 -12.54 4.51
N GLY A 871 -17.07 -11.32 3.94
CA GLY A 871 -15.88 -10.60 3.51
C GLY A 871 -15.38 -10.91 2.09
N ALA A 872 -15.86 -11.98 1.45
CA ALA A 872 -15.46 -12.31 0.08
C ALA A 872 -16.05 -11.37 -0.95
N LYS A 873 -15.27 -11.08 -2.00
CA LYS A 873 -15.63 -10.17 -3.07
C LYS A 873 -15.19 -10.70 -4.43
N ILE A 874 -15.95 -10.37 -5.48
CA ILE A 874 -15.47 -10.39 -6.86
C ILE A 874 -15.48 -8.97 -7.39
N GLY A 875 -14.66 -8.69 -8.39
CA GLY A 875 -14.61 -7.37 -9.00
C GLY A 875 -14.43 -7.43 -10.50
N TYR A 876 -14.48 -6.27 -11.13
CA TYR A 876 -14.10 -6.20 -12.53
C TYR A 876 -12.85 -5.36 -12.74
N MET A 877 -11.98 -5.88 -13.61
CA MET A 877 -10.81 -5.20 -14.15
C MET A 877 -11.24 -4.40 -15.39
N THR A 878 -10.63 -3.23 -15.56
CA THR A 878 -10.74 -2.43 -16.80
C THR A 878 -9.46 -2.60 -17.62
N TRP A 879 -9.60 -3.04 -18.87
CA TRP A 879 -8.50 -3.15 -19.80
C TRP A 879 -8.64 -2.12 -20.93
N GLU A 880 -7.67 -1.22 -21.03
CA GLU A 880 -7.61 -0.24 -22.11
C GLU A 880 -7.01 -0.86 -23.36
N ASN A 881 -7.72 -0.74 -24.48
CA ASN A 881 -7.22 -1.27 -25.75
C ASN A 881 -6.15 -0.32 -26.33
N PRO A 882 -4.87 -0.70 -26.43
CA PRO A 882 -3.84 0.16 -26.98
C PRO A 882 -4.02 0.46 -28.47
N HIS A 883 -4.93 -0.27 -29.13
CA HIS A 883 -5.26 -0.08 -30.56
C HIS A 883 -6.78 0.00 -30.78
N PRO A 884 -7.46 1.06 -30.27
CA PRO A 884 -8.91 1.14 -30.25
C PRO A 884 -9.57 1.12 -31.64
N ASP A 885 -8.84 1.54 -32.66
CA ASP A 885 -9.31 1.54 -34.06
C ASP A 885 -9.19 0.18 -34.75
N LYS A 886 -8.41 -0.76 -34.18
CA LYS A 886 -8.25 -2.09 -34.73
C LYS A 886 -9.40 -3.01 -34.32
N LYS A 887 -9.89 -3.79 -35.28
CA LYS A 887 -10.90 -4.80 -35.01
C LYS A 887 -10.29 -6.00 -34.30
N VAL A 888 -10.85 -6.40 -33.18
CA VAL A 888 -10.41 -7.55 -32.40
C VAL A 888 -11.08 -8.81 -32.94
N LYS A 889 -10.25 -9.79 -33.30
CA LYS A 889 -10.69 -11.09 -33.80
C LYS A 889 -11.11 -12.00 -32.65
N LYS A 890 -10.28 -12.07 -31.60
CA LYS A 890 -10.52 -12.93 -30.44
C LYS A 890 -9.70 -12.47 -29.22
N LEU A 891 -10.20 -12.85 -28.07
CA LEU A 891 -9.45 -12.90 -26.83
C LEU A 891 -8.95 -14.30 -26.55
N THR A 892 -7.82 -14.42 -25.91
CA THR A 892 -7.33 -15.67 -25.36
C THR A 892 -6.99 -15.44 -23.91
N ILE A 893 -7.59 -16.19 -23.01
CA ILE A 893 -7.26 -16.17 -21.57
C ILE A 893 -6.63 -17.51 -21.27
N SER A 894 -5.44 -17.49 -20.70
CA SER A 894 -4.62 -18.69 -20.46
C SER A 894 -4.17 -18.74 -19.02
N THR A 895 -4.01 -19.95 -18.49
CA THR A 895 -3.34 -20.17 -17.20
C THR A 895 -1.88 -19.72 -17.28
N VAL A 896 -1.37 -19.32 -16.13
CA VAL A 896 0.05 -19.05 -15.89
C VAL A 896 0.47 -19.93 -14.72
N PRO A 897 1.57 -20.70 -14.82
CA PRO A 897 2.06 -21.44 -13.67
C PRO A 897 2.52 -20.53 -12.51
N PRO A 898 2.24 -20.92 -11.28
CA PRO A 898 1.40 -22.05 -10.86
C PRO A 898 -0.06 -21.79 -11.16
N THR A 899 -0.81 -22.84 -11.47
CA THR A 899 -2.18 -22.69 -11.91
C THR A 899 -3.11 -22.41 -10.73
N TYR A 900 -3.37 -21.15 -10.48
CA TYR A 900 -4.41 -20.70 -9.53
C TYR A 900 -5.80 -20.89 -10.14
N ALA A 901 -6.78 -21.08 -9.30
CA ALA A 901 -8.17 -21.18 -9.78
C ALA A 901 -8.67 -19.80 -10.21
N TYR A 902 -8.78 -19.60 -11.50
CA TYR A 902 -9.31 -18.39 -12.14
C TYR A 902 -10.71 -18.64 -12.66
N TYR A 903 -11.61 -17.69 -12.40
CA TYR A 903 -13.02 -17.72 -12.85
C TYR A 903 -13.39 -16.41 -13.52
N LEU A 904 -13.95 -16.49 -14.73
CA LEU A 904 -14.50 -15.35 -15.45
C LEU A 904 -16.03 -15.48 -15.50
N PHE A 905 -16.72 -14.48 -14.98
CA PHE A 905 -18.19 -14.45 -14.87
C PHE A 905 -18.85 -13.63 -15.98
N GLY A 906 -18.16 -12.62 -16.50
CA GLY A 906 -18.73 -11.77 -17.54
C GLY A 906 -17.68 -10.89 -18.22
N ILE A 907 -17.96 -10.49 -19.45
CA ILE A 907 -17.17 -9.52 -20.20
C ILE A 907 -18.10 -8.44 -20.74
N SER A 908 -17.67 -7.20 -20.68
CA SER A 908 -18.34 -6.09 -21.34
C SER A 908 -17.34 -5.24 -22.12
N ILE A 909 -17.80 -4.62 -23.17
CA ILE A 909 -17.01 -3.86 -24.11
C ILE A 909 -17.59 -2.46 -24.24
N GLN A 910 -16.71 -1.45 -24.21
CA GLN A 910 -17.06 -0.06 -24.52
C GLN A 910 -16.37 0.35 -25.84
N LYS A 911 -17.18 0.86 -26.77
CA LYS A 911 -16.68 1.39 -28.05
C LYS A 911 -15.97 2.72 -27.90
#